data_86968984cfa9ee646db7eb6585bfe592
#
_entry.id   86968984cfa9ee646db7eb6585bfe592
#
_cell.length_a   1.000
_cell.length_b   1.000
_cell.length_c   1.000
_cell.angle_alpha   90.00
_cell.angle_beta   90.00
_cell.angle_gamma   90.00
#
_symmetry.space_group_name_H-M   'P 1'
#
loop_
_entity.id
_entity.type
_entity.pdbx_description
1 polymer ?
#
loop_
_entity_poly.entity_id
_entity_poly.type
_entity_poly.pdbx_seq_one_letter_code
_entity_poly.pdbx_strand_id
1 'polypeptide(L)'
;MKKSRIKWILIPLFILVLLVGVSIIYIILPAKQEQNNPLALIPNDAIVIAETNNPWNNWQEVRNSEPWQYIQTHPYLQEMMEGMSDFDTLFQKNKNLMELLNDRTVYFSMHLMPNLELGYLYAVDLKSLSRLALFKTQLKNWLEPDYLVTESSINDHEVIEIYERDSAERFFVAIIDRQLVVSYERKLLQEALDGYKVRDWYKADNFEELHLELEEDRVRFLIQFSELEDFLNRYATEDSGFTAQMGQNFTFSGLNFSIDKDNVLQAEGSTLIAQNSKSYIEALHNSGSSERTAYTIAPIRTGLYLSYTFDNLELFIENLKASSVVDEKEVNSYEENIEKLSKFLDFDLMQSLMEWVDSEVSIFQFESAFEVNKIEMVLGLRVKDKKIAAQELGRFERQIRRKTPIKFETINYYNHEIRYLALKGFFKVFFGKLFQNFEKPYYTLINDVVVFADNPNALKTMIKAHVEETTMDYSQSFTKFNERFNDQVPVFTYVNTPVLYETLLSYADYEMRQSLIKNKNYLMSFPQIGVELNTKEVGFESEMKVSYIPFEDLEEIQDFETYHFEDIYDWPENEEDVFYVGDLHPSDMEAKKYELFYSNGAIRIKVELKNGELNGDYVSYYPSGKKKIEGKFRKGKQQGLWRYYSAENKILERKRF
;
A
#
# COMPACT_ATOMS: atom_id res chain seq x y z
N MET A 1 7.69 11.45 25.67
CA MET A 1 7.96 10.80 24.38
C MET A 1 9.38 11.14 24.01
N LYS A 2 10.30 10.20 24.20
CA LYS A 2 11.76 10.43 24.09
C LYS A 2 12.26 10.06 22.70
N LYS A 3 12.92 10.97 22.06
CA LYS A 3 14.01 10.94 21.05
C LYS A 3 14.53 9.54 20.63
N SER A 4 13.74 8.73 19.95
CA SER A 4 14.26 7.52 19.27
C SER A 4 14.51 7.77 17.77
N ARG A 5 14.65 9.05 17.37
CA ARG A 5 14.42 9.50 15.99
C ARG A 5 15.66 9.88 15.19
N ILE A 6 16.82 9.85 15.79
CA ILE A 6 18.09 10.21 15.14
C ILE A 6 18.67 9.06 14.31
N LYS A 7 18.16 7.85 14.46
CA LYS A 7 18.62 6.63 13.79
C LYS A 7 18.77 6.74 12.26
N TRP A 8 17.88 7.47 11.61
CA TRP A 8 17.83 7.58 10.15
C TRP A 8 18.88 8.53 9.54
N ILE A 9 19.44 9.41 10.36
CA ILE A 9 20.33 10.50 9.91
C ILE A 9 21.77 10.08 9.93
N LEU A 10 22.16 9.38 10.98
CA LEU A 10 23.56 9.15 11.27
C LEU A 10 24.20 8.08 10.38
N ILE A 11 23.42 7.16 9.81
CA ILE A 11 24.01 6.11 8.98
C ILE A 11 24.43 6.59 7.59
N PRO A 12 23.61 7.26 6.77
CA PRO A 12 24.12 7.84 5.52
C PRO A 12 25.27 8.77 5.77
N LEU A 13 25.17 9.57 6.83
CA LEU A 13 26.20 10.47 7.34
C LEU A 13 27.49 9.72 7.66
N PHE A 14 27.38 8.67 8.41
CA PHE A 14 28.50 7.87 8.86
C PHE A 14 29.15 7.06 7.73
N ILE A 15 28.36 6.45 6.86
CA ILE A 15 28.87 5.77 5.66
C ILE A 15 29.65 6.75 4.80
N LEU A 16 29.18 7.97 4.71
CA LEU A 16 29.79 9.02 3.94
C LEU A 16 31.12 9.51 4.56
N VAL A 17 31.18 9.78 5.87
CA VAL A 17 32.42 10.12 6.62
C VAL A 17 33.43 8.98 6.53
N LEU A 18 32.94 7.75 6.57
CA LEU A 18 33.71 6.53 6.37
C LEU A 18 34.38 6.46 5.00
N LEU A 19 33.62 6.78 3.94
CA LEU A 19 34.13 6.82 2.58
C LEU A 19 35.17 7.95 2.38
N VAL A 20 35.00 9.09 3.06
CA VAL A 20 35.97 10.22 3.05
C VAL A 20 37.30 9.80 3.64
N GLY A 21 37.29 9.09 4.77
CA GLY A 21 38.52 8.67 5.42
C GLY A 21 39.31 7.63 4.68
N VAL A 22 38.58 6.79 4.00
CA VAL A 22 39.16 5.73 3.19
C VAL A 22 39.83 6.31 1.94
N SER A 23 39.37 7.47 1.40
CA SER A 23 39.97 8.10 0.22
C SER A 23 41.42 8.66 0.46
N ILE A 24 41.76 8.93 1.69
CA ILE A 24 43.14 9.40 2.03
C ILE A 24 44.15 8.24 1.95
N ILE A 25 43.74 7.00 1.94
CA ILE A 25 44.59 5.80 1.99
C ILE A 25 44.85 5.21 0.58
N TYR A 26 44.60 5.94 -0.46
CA TYR A 26 44.72 5.51 -1.86
C TYR A 26 46.19 5.36 -2.29
N ILE A 27 46.91 4.34 -1.83
CA ILE A 27 48.17 3.89 -2.49
C ILE A 27 48.42 2.39 -2.17
N ILE A 28 48.39 1.55 -3.24
CA ILE A 28 49.15 0.34 -3.50
C ILE A 28 48.61 -1.01 -2.98
N LEU A 29 48.24 -1.83 -3.90
CA LEU A 29 48.49 -3.24 -4.27
C LEU A 29 47.25 -4.08 -4.62
N PRO A 30 47.26 -4.83 -5.70
CA PRO A 30 46.15 -5.69 -6.12
C PRO A 30 46.25 -7.03 -5.39
N ALA A 31 45.20 -7.41 -4.68
CA ALA A 31 45.01 -8.79 -4.26
C ALA A 31 43.84 -9.40 -5.06
N LYS A 32 44.15 -10.41 -5.83
CA LYS A 32 43.17 -11.33 -6.39
C LYS A 32 42.60 -12.19 -5.26
N GLN A 33 41.40 -11.92 -4.86
CA GLN A 33 40.59 -12.82 -4.03
C GLN A 33 39.22 -12.93 -4.66
N GLU A 34 38.68 -14.12 -4.79
CA GLU A 34 37.29 -14.33 -5.18
C GLU A 34 36.42 -13.62 -4.15
N GLN A 35 35.62 -12.70 -4.63
CA GLN A 35 34.74 -11.89 -3.80
C GLN A 35 33.36 -12.58 -3.79
N ASN A 36 32.81 -12.84 -2.61
CA ASN A 36 31.42 -13.26 -2.52
C ASN A 36 30.50 -12.12 -2.96
N ASN A 37 29.32 -12.48 -3.48
CA ASN A 37 28.32 -11.49 -3.85
C ASN A 37 27.91 -10.68 -2.62
N PRO A 38 27.95 -9.32 -2.66
CA PRO A 38 27.55 -8.49 -1.54
C PRO A 38 26.11 -8.74 -1.03
N LEU A 39 25.21 -9.19 -1.89
CA LEU A 39 23.86 -9.59 -1.49
C LEU A 39 23.85 -10.72 -0.44
N ALA A 40 24.92 -11.53 -0.36
CA ALA A 40 25.07 -12.52 0.69
C ALA A 40 25.16 -11.92 2.12
N LEU A 41 25.47 -10.62 2.26
CA LEU A 41 25.43 -9.92 3.54
C LEU A 41 24.02 -9.64 4.01
N ILE A 42 23.07 -9.57 3.11
CA ILE A 42 21.69 -9.23 3.43
C ILE A 42 20.95 -10.48 3.92
N PRO A 43 20.44 -10.50 5.15
CA PRO A 43 19.63 -11.60 5.68
C PRO A 43 18.40 -11.90 4.81
N ASN A 44 17.92 -13.15 4.87
CA ASN A 44 16.84 -13.65 4.02
C ASN A 44 15.48 -12.99 4.30
N ASP A 45 15.34 -12.32 5.44
CA ASP A 45 14.15 -11.64 5.93
C ASP A 45 14.08 -10.16 5.55
N ALA A 46 14.83 -9.75 4.52
CA ALA A 46 14.75 -8.41 3.99
C ALA A 46 13.41 -8.15 3.29
N ILE A 47 12.67 -7.15 3.73
CA ILE A 47 11.40 -6.72 3.11
C ILE A 47 11.68 -6.02 1.78
N VAL A 48 12.60 -5.06 1.82
CA VAL A 48 13.03 -4.25 0.68
C VAL A 48 14.54 -4.09 0.73
N ILE A 49 15.18 -4.20 -0.42
CA ILE A 49 16.58 -3.89 -0.61
C ILE A 49 16.68 -2.80 -1.66
N ALA A 50 17.31 -1.68 -1.33
CA ALA A 50 17.69 -0.65 -2.29
C ALA A 50 19.17 -0.80 -2.63
N GLU A 51 19.50 -0.76 -3.91
CA GLU A 51 20.85 -0.88 -4.44
C GLU A 51 21.14 0.27 -5.40
N THR A 52 22.33 0.85 -5.31
CA THR A 52 22.78 1.87 -6.25
C THR A 52 24.28 1.81 -6.49
N ASN A 53 24.72 1.94 -7.75
CA ASN A 53 26.11 2.04 -8.15
C ASN A 53 26.58 3.48 -8.30
N ASN A 54 25.66 4.44 -8.34
CA ASN A 54 25.92 5.87 -8.48
C ASN A 54 25.24 6.67 -7.35
N PRO A 55 25.55 6.40 -6.06
CA PRO A 55 24.76 6.92 -4.94
C PRO A 55 24.65 8.43 -4.91
N TRP A 56 25.71 9.14 -5.30
CA TRP A 56 25.68 10.61 -5.31
C TRP A 56 24.81 11.18 -6.44
N ASN A 57 24.96 10.68 -7.67
CA ASN A 57 24.19 11.19 -8.80
C ASN A 57 22.70 10.89 -8.61
N ASN A 58 22.38 9.68 -8.18
CA ASN A 58 21.00 9.28 -7.91
C ASN A 58 20.39 10.08 -6.75
N TRP A 59 21.18 10.38 -5.72
CA TRP A 59 20.77 11.28 -4.65
C TRP A 59 20.48 12.70 -5.14
N GLN A 60 21.34 13.25 -6.00
CA GLN A 60 21.12 14.61 -6.56
C GLN A 60 19.82 14.66 -7.40
N GLU A 61 19.51 13.62 -8.16
CA GLU A 61 18.26 13.53 -8.92
C GLU A 61 17.05 13.59 -7.97
N VAL A 62 17.01 12.73 -6.97
CA VAL A 62 15.94 12.70 -5.96
C VAL A 62 15.83 14.02 -5.21
N ARG A 63 16.96 14.55 -4.73
CA ARG A 63 17.02 15.77 -3.92
C ARG A 63 16.49 17.01 -4.64
N ASN A 64 16.72 17.10 -5.94
CA ASN A 64 16.31 18.25 -6.74
C ASN A 64 14.84 18.16 -7.20
N SER A 65 14.15 17.06 -6.96
CA SER A 65 12.75 16.87 -7.32
C SER A 65 11.81 17.62 -6.37
N GLU A 66 10.67 18.08 -6.88
CA GLU A 66 9.63 18.74 -6.06
C GLU A 66 9.04 17.81 -4.99
N PRO A 67 8.74 16.53 -5.31
CA PRO A 67 8.28 15.59 -4.29
C PRO A 67 9.20 15.50 -3.09
N TRP A 68 10.52 15.44 -3.34
CA TRP A 68 11.50 15.39 -2.26
C TRP A 68 11.56 16.70 -1.48
N GLN A 69 11.55 17.86 -2.17
CA GLN A 69 11.54 19.17 -1.53
C GLN A 69 10.33 19.34 -0.59
N TYR A 70 9.20 18.76 -0.93
CA TYR A 70 8.03 18.74 -0.07
C TYR A 70 8.16 17.75 1.09
N ILE A 71 8.52 16.50 0.81
CA ILE A 71 8.67 15.46 1.84
C ILE A 71 9.69 15.85 2.91
N GLN A 72 10.79 16.51 2.54
CA GLN A 72 11.80 16.97 3.50
C GLN A 72 11.29 18.02 4.50
N THR A 73 10.15 18.68 4.22
CA THR A 73 9.51 19.61 5.17
C THR A 73 8.84 18.88 6.35
N HIS A 74 8.67 17.56 6.24
CA HIS A 74 8.11 16.76 7.32
C HIS A 74 9.02 16.83 8.55
N PRO A 75 8.48 17.13 9.76
CA PRO A 75 9.29 17.37 10.96
C PRO A 75 10.30 16.26 11.29
N TYR A 76 9.95 15.02 10.94
CA TYR A 76 10.85 13.87 11.10
C TYR A 76 12.06 13.92 10.14
N LEU A 77 11.85 14.42 8.91
CA LEU A 77 12.90 14.52 7.91
C LEU A 77 13.69 15.83 8.03
N GLN A 78 13.10 16.89 8.58
CA GLN A 78 13.83 18.13 8.86
C GLN A 78 15.01 17.91 9.81
N GLU A 79 14.81 17.19 10.92
CA GLU A 79 15.91 16.81 11.81
C GLU A 79 17.01 16.02 11.06
N MET A 80 16.60 15.20 10.09
CA MET A 80 17.51 14.48 9.21
C MET A 80 18.31 15.42 8.31
N MET A 81 17.66 16.36 7.67
CA MET A 81 18.26 17.27 6.69
C MET A 81 19.19 18.30 7.34
N GLU A 82 18.94 18.72 8.57
CA GLU A 82 19.86 19.58 9.33
C GLU A 82 21.23 18.90 9.48
N GLY A 83 21.27 17.62 9.82
CA GLY A 83 22.51 16.84 9.85
C GLY A 83 23.14 16.62 8.45
N MET A 84 22.34 16.55 7.39
CA MET A 84 22.85 16.38 6.02
C MET A 84 23.38 17.67 5.39
N SER A 85 22.99 18.85 5.85
CA SER A 85 23.46 20.13 5.32
C SER A 85 24.98 20.33 5.50
N ASP A 86 25.54 19.81 6.58
CA ASP A 86 26.99 19.84 6.85
C ASP A 86 27.76 18.95 5.86
N PHE A 87 27.11 17.91 5.32
CA PHE A 87 27.68 17.03 4.30
C PHE A 87 27.70 17.62 2.92
N ASP A 88 26.63 18.29 2.52
CA ASP A 88 26.60 19.03 1.27
C ASP A 88 27.77 20.01 1.21
N THR A 89 28.06 20.67 2.32
CA THR A 89 29.17 21.60 2.42
C THR A 89 30.53 20.90 2.32
N LEU A 90 30.68 19.71 2.90
CA LEU A 90 31.89 18.90 2.79
C LEU A 90 32.08 18.33 1.37
N PHE A 91 30.99 17.91 0.72
CA PHE A 91 31.04 17.35 -0.65
C PHE A 91 31.29 18.41 -1.70
N GLN A 92 30.63 19.57 -1.61
CA GLN A 92 30.86 20.68 -2.54
C GLN A 92 32.33 21.17 -2.51
N LYS A 93 32.99 21.00 -1.38
CA LYS A 93 34.43 21.36 -1.20
C LYS A 93 35.38 20.27 -1.72
N ASN A 94 34.95 19.03 -1.94
CA ASN A 94 35.83 17.89 -2.27
C ASN A 94 35.34 17.08 -3.47
N LYS A 95 35.62 17.55 -4.70
CA LYS A 95 35.23 16.84 -5.94
C LYS A 95 35.75 15.40 -6.03
N ASN A 96 36.95 15.13 -5.52
CA ASN A 96 37.54 13.80 -5.51
C ASN A 96 36.76 12.80 -4.65
N LEU A 97 36.05 13.31 -3.66
CA LEU A 97 35.20 12.51 -2.78
C LEU A 97 33.92 12.07 -3.49
N MET A 98 33.35 12.94 -4.31
CA MET A 98 32.21 12.68 -5.16
C MET A 98 32.47 11.56 -6.18
N GLU A 99 33.61 11.67 -6.89
CA GLU A 99 34.04 10.65 -7.86
C GLU A 99 34.25 9.29 -7.17
N LEU A 100 34.77 9.30 -5.95
CA LEU A 100 34.98 8.06 -5.19
C LEU A 100 33.65 7.39 -4.78
N LEU A 101 32.63 8.17 -4.43
CA LEU A 101 31.30 7.65 -4.04
C LEU A 101 30.54 7.09 -5.21
N ASN A 102 30.56 7.78 -6.34
CA ASN A 102 29.87 7.34 -7.55
C ASN A 102 30.44 6.05 -8.16
N ASP A 103 31.56 5.56 -7.66
CA ASP A 103 32.17 4.32 -8.13
C ASP A 103 31.97 3.17 -7.12
N ARG A 104 31.00 3.28 -6.21
CA ARG A 104 30.72 2.31 -5.15
C ARG A 104 29.28 1.82 -5.21
N THR A 105 29.11 0.51 -5.08
CA THR A 105 27.79 -0.07 -4.85
C THR A 105 27.43 0.10 -3.38
N VAL A 106 26.26 0.66 -3.14
CA VAL A 106 25.66 0.82 -1.82
C VAL A 106 24.37 0.02 -1.77
N TYR A 107 24.24 -0.78 -0.74
CA TYR A 107 23.03 -1.52 -0.41
C TYR A 107 22.42 -0.97 0.87
N PHE A 108 21.10 -0.88 0.87
CA PHE A 108 20.29 -0.62 2.05
C PHE A 108 19.23 -1.71 2.13
N SER A 109 19.03 -2.31 3.28
CA SER A 109 17.94 -3.27 3.47
C SER A 109 17.14 -2.99 4.73
N MET A 110 15.85 -3.27 4.66
CA MET A 110 14.88 -3.09 5.73
C MET A 110 14.34 -4.45 6.17
N HIS A 111 14.29 -4.66 7.48
CA HIS A 111 13.92 -5.94 8.10
C HIS A 111 12.89 -5.72 9.22
N LEU A 112 11.98 -6.67 9.42
CA LEU A 112 11.09 -6.69 10.56
C LEU A 112 11.75 -7.44 11.73
N MET A 113 12.15 -6.70 12.77
CA MET A 113 12.81 -7.29 13.92
C MET A 113 11.83 -8.04 14.84
N PRO A 114 12.30 -9.02 15.66
CA PRO A 114 11.42 -9.77 16.57
C PRO A 114 10.68 -8.92 17.61
N ASN A 115 11.21 -7.72 17.94
CA ASN A 115 10.54 -6.75 18.80
C ASN A 115 9.49 -5.91 18.05
N LEU A 116 9.24 -6.28 16.80
CA LEU A 116 8.32 -5.60 15.90
C LEU A 116 8.74 -4.17 15.50
N GLU A 117 9.97 -3.77 15.71
CA GLU A 117 10.56 -2.56 15.16
C GLU A 117 11.22 -2.84 13.81
N LEU A 118 11.46 -1.80 13.02
CA LEU A 118 12.20 -1.93 11.77
C LEU A 118 13.71 -1.90 12.04
N GLY A 119 14.40 -2.90 11.56
CA GLY A 119 15.85 -2.97 11.52
C GLY A 119 16.40 -2.57 10.15
N TYR A 120 17.57 -1.93 10.13
CA TYR A 120 18.19 -1.45 8.91
C TYR A 120 19.63 -1.93 8.82
N LEU A 121 19.99 -2.43 7.64
CA LEU A 121 21.36 -2.82 7.31
C LEU A 121 21.85 -2.03 6.11
N TYR A 122 23.08 -1.54 6.20
CA TYR A 122 23.77 -0.87 5.11
C TYR A 122 25.01 -1.67 4.76
N ALA A 123 25.27 -1.88 3.47
CA ALA A 123 26.49 -2.46 3.00
C ALA A 123 27.10 -1.61 1.88
N VAL A 124 28.41 -1.43 1.89
CA VAL A 124 29.12 -0.61 0.91
C VAL A 124 30.33 -1.39 0.41
N ASP A 125 30.47 -1.54 -0.91
CA ASP A 125 31.68 -2.12 -1.49
C ASP A 125 32.86 -1.14 -1.43
N LEU A 126 33.85 -1.47 -0.63
CA LEU A 126 35.09 -0.68 -0.46
C LEU A 126 36.08 -0.89 -1.61
N LYS A 127 35.82 -1.79 -2.55
CA LYS A 127 36.74 -2.18 -3.64
C LYS A 127 38.15 -2.51 -3.10
N SER A 128 39.17 -1.75 -3.44
CA SER A 128 40.57 -2.02 -3.06
C SER A 128 40.98 -1.51 -1.68
N LEU A 129 40.09 -0.92 -0.90
CA LEU A 129 40.41 -0.12 0.31
C LEU A 129 40.40 -0.92 1.62
N SER A 130 40.81 -2.15 1.64
CA SER A 130 40.65 -3.11 2.76
C SER A 130 41.69 -3.03 3.89
N ARG A 131 42.27 -1.87 4.25
CA ARG A 131 43.15 -1.75 5.39
C ARG A 131 42.43 -1.31 6.67
N LEU A 132 41.85 -2.28 7.35
CA LEU A 132 41.04 -2.09 8.57
C LEU A 132 41.74 -1.28 9.69
N ALA A 133 43.03 -1.46 9.89
CA ALA A 133 43.74 -0.79 10.97
C ALA A 133 43.87 0.75 10.82
N LEU A 134 44.15 1.20 9.58
CA LEU A 134 44.17 2.64 9.29
C LEU A 134 42.76 3.27 9.32
N PHE A 135 41.79 2.52 8.85
CA PHE A 135 40.41 2.90 8.88
C PHE A 135 39.89 3.11 10.31
N LYS A 136 40.16 2.18 11.24
CA LYS A 136 39.79 2.30 12.67
C LYS A 136 40.39 3.57 13.32
N THR A 137 41.64 3.85 13.03
CA THR A 137 42.32 5.02 13.59
C THR A 137 41.72 6.32 13.08
N GLN A 138 41.44 6.40 11.81
CA GLN A 138 40.79 7.58 11.20
C GLN A 138 39.37 7.77 11.70
N LEU A 139 38.58 6.70 11.78
CA LEU A 139 37.23 6.71 12.29
C LEU A 139 37.16 7.27 13.71
N LYS A 140 38.04 6.80 14.58
CA LYS A 140 38.13 7.28 15.95
C LYS A 140 38.45 8.78 16.02
N ASN A 141 39.39 9.24 15.21
CA ASN A 141 39.79 10.66 15.19
C ASN A 141 38.70 11.59 14.65
N TRP A 142 37.79 11.09 13.80
CA TRP A 142 36.72 11.90 13.23
C TRP A 142 35.45 11.94 14.08
N LEU A 143 35.20 10.89 14.83
CA LEU A 143 34.00 10.79 15.66
C LEU A 143 34.20 11.41 17.06
N GLU A 144 35.42 11.62 17.51
CA GLU A 144 35.66 12.38 18.73
C GLU A 144 35.54 13.90 18.43
N PRO A 145 34.81 14.69 19.27
CA PRO A 145 34.44 14.45 20.67
C PRO A 145 33.03 13.91 20.92
N ASP A 146 32.15 13.80 19.90
CA ASP A 146 30.71 13.57 20.08
C ASP A 146 30.36 12.08 20.31
N TYR A 147 31.24 11.18 19.86
CA TYR A 147 31.02 9.74 19.90
C TYR A 147 32.07 9.03 20.76
N LEU A 148 31.64 7.92 21.38
CA LEU A 148 32.54 6.96 22.00
C LEU A 148 32.69 5.76 21.05
N VAL A 149 33.92 5.53 20.60
CA VAL A 149 34.27 4.41 19.71
C VAL A 149 34.93 3.30 20.51
N THR A 150 34.32 2.12 20.54
CA THR A 150 34.83 0.94 21.24
C THR A 150 34.98 -0.24 20.26
N GLU A 151 35.97 -1.09 20.53
CA GLU A 151 36.17 -2.33 19.78
C GLU A 151 35.48 -3.47 20.52
N SER A 152 34.75 -4.28 19.78
CA SER A 152 34.10 -5.50 20.26
C SER A 152 34.25 -6.61 19.23
N SER A 153 33.67 -7.76 19.50
CA SER A 153 33.60 -8.87 18.54
C SER A 153 32.19 -9.46 18.49
N ILE A 154 31.83 -9.91 17.33
CA ILE A 154 30.66 -10.75 17.11
C ILE A 154 31.21 -12.05 16.51
N ASN A 155 31.13 -13.14 17.30
CA ASN A 155 31.81 -14.39 16.95
C ASN A 155 33.29 -14.14 16.61
N ASP A 156 33.75 -14.52 15.42
CA ASP A 156 35.13 -14.35 14.96
C ASP A 156 35.36 -13.02 14.20
N HIS A 157 34.34 -12.15 14.12
CA HIS A 157 34.43 -10.89 13.38
C HIS A 157 34.67 -9.71 14.32
N GLU A 158 35.64 -8.88 13.99
CA GLU A 158 35.85 -7.61 14.68
C GLU A 158 34.76 -6.61 14.36
N VAL A 159 34.18 -5.99 15.37
CA VAL A 159 33.10 -5.02 15.28
C VAL A 159 33.51 -3.73 16.04
N ILE A 160 33.26 -2.62 15.39
CA ILE A 160 33.39 -1.30 16.01
C ILE A 160 32.02 -0.89 16.50
N GLU A 161 31.88 -0.66 17.79
CA GLU A 161 30.69 -0.08 18.39
C GLU A 161 30.85 1.41 18.52
N ILE A 162 29.94 2.17 17.98
CA ILE A 162 29.94 3.63 18.03
C ILE A 162 28.74 4.05 18.86
N TYR A 163 29.02 4.78 19.91
CA TYR A 163 28.01 5.20 20.87
C TYR A 163 27.94 6.73 20.87
N GLU A 164 26.79 7.28 20.60
CA GLU A 164 26.52 8.69 20.68
C GLU A 164 26.27 9.10 22.12
N ARG A 165 27.02 10.09 22.62
CA ARG A 165 27.00 10.48 24.05
C ARG A 165 25.69 11.13 24.47
N ASP A 166 25.07 11.89 23.57
CA ASP A 166 23.92 12.71 23.90
C ASP A 166 22.58 11.92 23.75
N SER A 167 22.44 11.07 22.73
CA SER A 167 21.24 10.29 22.47
C SER A 167 21.22 8.90 23.09
N ALA A 168 22.36 8.40 23.54
CA ALA A 168 22.61 7.03 23.98
C ALA A 168 22.33 5.98 22.87
N GLU A 169 22.34 6.40 21.61
CA GLU A 169 22.17 5.51 20.47
C GLU A 169 23.48 4.80 20.13
N ARG A 170 23.35 3.56 19.64
CA ARG A 170 24.50 2.73 19.24
C ARG A 170 24.32 2.29 17.82
N PHE A 171 25.42 2.19 17.09
CA PHE A 171 25.48 1.48 15.86
C PHE A 171 26.76 0.65 15.76
N PHE A 172 26.69 -0.41 15.00
CA PHE A 172 27.70 -1.42 14.90
C PHE A 172 28.24 -1.45 13.49
N VAL A 173 29.56 -1.50 13.37
CA VAL A 173 30.26 -1.45 12.08
C VAL A 173 31.20 -2.63 12.00
N ALA A 174 31.16 -3.34 10.89
CA ALA A 174 32.10 -4.41 10.57
C ALA A 174 32.65 -4.26 9.15
N ILE A 175 33.80 -4.81 8.92
CA ILE A 175 34.35 -4.97 7.57
C ILE A 175 34.64 -6.47 7.35
N ILE A 176 34.02 -7.00 6.31
CA ILE A 176 34.24 -8.38 5.88
C ILE A 176 34.52 -8.41 4.38
N ASP A 177 35.60 -9.06 3.97
CA ASP A 177 36.12 -9.16 2.60
C ASP A 177 36.18 -7.78 1.95
N ARG A 178 36.02 -6.84 1.91
CA ARG A 178 36.00 -5.48 1.33
C ARG A 178 34.62 -4.83 1.42
N GLN A 179 33.68 -5.46 2.12
CA GLN A 179 32.39 -4.88 2.37
C GLN A 179 32.36 -4.21 3.74
N LEU A 180 31.96 -2.94 3.79
CA LEU A 180 31.61 -2.26 5.01
C LEU A 180 30.16 -2.53 5.32
N VAL A 181 29.87 -3.01 6.52
CA VAL A 181 28.51 -3.33 6.94
C VAL A 181 28.18 -2.55 8.20
N VAL A 182 27.02 -1.92 8.23
CA VAL A 182 26.57 -1.08 9.34
C VAL A 182 25.12 -1.41 9.69
N SER A 183 24.84 -1.50 10.99
CA SER A 183 23.48 -1.63 11.49
C SER A 183 23.34 -0.99 12.87
N TYR A 184 22.15 -0.52 13.22
CA TYR A 184 21.81 -0.15 14.60
C TYR A 184 21.49 -1.37 15.47
N GLU A 185 21.09 -2.46 14.81
CA GLU A 185 20.72 -3.69 15.50
C GLU A 185 21.92 -4.67 15.49
N ARG A 186 22.48 -4.91 16.69
CA ARG A 186 23.60 -5.85 16.83
C ARG A 186 23.27 -7.25 16.26
N LYS A 187 22.03 -7.69 16.49
CA LYS A 187 21.56 -8.99 16.03
C LYS A 187 21.52 -9.07 14.51
N LEU A 188 21.03 -8.03 13.85
CA LEU A 188 20.99 -7.95 12.40
C LEU A 188 22.39 -7.94 11.79
N LEU A 189 23.32 -7.20 12.38
CA LEU A 189 24.72 -7.25 11.95
C LEU A 189 25.32 -8.66 12.13
N GLN A 190 25.03 -9.31 13.26
CA GLN A 190 25.47 -10.69 13.50
C GLN A 190 24.95 -11.65 12.43
N GLU A 191 23.67 -11.60 12.13
CA GLU A 191 23.04 -12.43 11.09
C GLU A 191 23.67 -12.16 9.71
N ALA A 192 23.97 -10.91 9.39
CA ALA A 192 24.67 -10.53 8.16
C ALA A 192 26.06 -11.20 8.07
N LEU A 193 26.86 -11.09 9.11
CA LEU A 193 28.23 -11.60 9.14
C LEU A 193 28.27 -13.14 9.14
N ASP A 194 27.43 -13.77 9.97
CA ASP A 194 27.39 -15.23 10.11
C ASP A 194 26.92 -15.91 8.81
N GLY A 195 25.99 -15.28 8.09
CA GLY A 195 25.43 -15.80 6.86
C GLY A 195 26.28 -15.56 5.60
N TYR A 196 27.19 -14.62 5.60
CA TYR A 196 27.87 -14.10 4.40
C TYR A 196 28.55 -15.17 3.53
N LYS A 197 29.11 -16.22 4.10
CA LYS A 197 29.81 -17.27 3.36
C LYS A 197 28.91 -18.39 2.85
N VAL A 198 27.72 -18.53 3.41
CA VAL A 198 26.83 -19.67 3.17
C VAL A 198 25.47 -19.28 2.59
N ARG A 199 25.15 -17.99 2.62
CA ARG A 199 23.86 -17.49 2.16
C ARG A 199 23.83 -17.40 0.64
N ASP A 200 22.76 -17.89 0.04
CA ASP A 200 22.60 -18.01 -1.40
C ASP A 200 21.15 -17.74 -1.91
N TRP A 201 20.30 -17.10 -1.10
CA TRP A 201 18.92 -16.77 -1.48
C TRP A 201 18.82 -16.01 -2.81
N TYR A 202 19.80 -15.17 -3.11
CA TYR A 202 19.91 -14.42 -4.36
C TYR A 202 20.25 -15.29 -5.59
N LYS A 203 20.47 -16.59 -5.41
CA LYS A 203 20.62 -17.58 -6.48
C LYS A 203 19.33 -18.37 -6.71
N ALA A 204 18.28 -18.09 -5.91
CA ALA A 204 17.01 -18.77 -6.06
C ALA A 204 16.36 -18.47 -7.41
N ASP A 205 15.45 -19.33 -7.82
CA ASP A 205 14.75 -19.38 -9.09
C ASP A 205 14.52 -18.00 -9.75
N ASN A 206 15.19 -17.78 -10.87
CA ASN A 206 15.10 -16.57 -11.72
C ASN A 206 15.47 -15.24 -11.04
N PHE A 207 15.89 -15.21 -9.78
CA PHE A 207 16.29 -13.97 -9.11
C PHE A 207 17.53 -13.34 -9.77
N GLU A 208 18.53 -14.15 -10.14
CA GLU A 208 19.74 -13.66 -10.82
C GLU A 208 19.40 -13.03 -12.17
N GLU A 209 18.49 -13.61 -12.93
CA GLU A 209 17.99 -13.06 -14.19
C GLU A 209 17.24 -11.74 -13.98
N LEU A 210 16.32 -11.70 -13.00
CA LEU A 210 15.62 -10.49 -12.56
C LEU A 210 16.59 -9.37 -12.22
N HIS A 211 17.63 -9.66 -11.43
CA HIS A 211 18.61 -8.68 -10.99
C HIS A 211 19.49 -8.16 -12.14
N LEU A 212 19.83 -9.02 -13.11
CA LEU A 212 20.62 -8.66 -14.30
C LEU A 212 19.86 -7.77 -15.30
N GLU A 213 18.53 -7.80 -15.28
CA GLU A 213 17.69 -6.94 -16.12
C GLU A 213 17.64 -5.50 -15.65
N LEU A 214 18.00 -5.23 -14.39
CA LEU A 214 17.93 -3.89 -13.80
C LEU A 214 19.08 -2.99 -14.28
N GLU A 215 18.77 -1.71 -14.49
CA GLU A 215 19.72 -0.71 -14.94
C GLU A 215 20.74 -0.37 -13.84
N GLU A 216 22.03 -0.50 -14.14
CA GLU A 216 23.12 -0.33 -13.16
C GLU A 216 23.30 1.12 -12.69
N ASP A 217 22.89 2.11 -13.46
CA ASP A 217 23.05 3.54 -13.18
C ASP A 217 21.89 4.14 -12.39
N ARG A 218 20.80 3.39 -12.19
CA ARG A 218 19.63 3.78 -11.41
C ARG A 218 19.66 3.25 -9.98
N VAL A 219 18.76 3.78 -9.15
CA VAL A 219 18.39 3.13 -7.88
C VAL A 219 17.51 1.93 -8.21
N ARG A 220 17.91 0.77 -7.72
CA ARG A 220 17.20 -0.50 -7.89
C ARG A 220 16.55 -0.91 -6.59
N PHE A 221 15.26 -1.22 -6.62
CA PHE A 221 14.53 -1.79 -5.49
C PHE A 221 14.27 -3.27 -5.74
N LEU A 222 14.65 -4.10 -4.78
CA LEU A 222 14.30 -5.50 -4.74
C LEU A 222 13.31 -5.70 -3.58
N ILE A 223 12.13 -6.20 -3.87
CA ILE A 223 11.04 -6.37 -2.90
C ILE A 223 10.77 -7.86 -2.74
N GLN A 224 10.75 -8.35 -1.52
CA GLN A 224 10.40 -9.73 -1.18
C GLN A 224 8.97 -9.78 -0.64
N PHE A 225 8.07 -10.43 -1.37
CA PHE A 225 6.64 -10.36 -1.08
C PHE A 225 6.22 -11.12 0.18
N SER A 226 6.90 -12.20 0.57
CA SER A 226 6.62 -12.90 1.82
C SER A 226 6.84 -11.98 3.03
N GLU A 227 7.96 -11.28 3.03
CA GLU A 227 8.34 -10.38 4.12
C GLU A 227 7.52 -9.08 4.10
N LEU A 228 7.15 -8.61 2.90
CA LEU A 228 6.25 -7.47 2.73
C LEU A 228 4.85 -7.79 3.28
N GLU A 229 4.33 -9.00 3.02
CA GLU A 229 3.05 -9.45 3.57
C GLU A 229 3.07 -9.44 5.11
N ASP A 230 4.10 -9.99 5.74
CA ASP A 230 4.26 -10.01 7.19
C ASP A 230 4.37 -8.60 7.78
N PHE A 231 5.10 -7.72 7.10
CA PHE A 231 5.20 -6.30 7.48
C PHE A 231 3.85 -5.59 7.43
N LEU A 232 3.11 -5.72 6.34
CA LEU A 232 1.81 -5.07 6.16
C LEU A 232 0.76 -5.62 7.12
N ASN A 233 0.75 -6.94 7.36
CA ASN A 233 -0.17 -7.59 8.30
C ASN A 233 -0.02 -7.07 9.73
N ARG A 234 1.15 -6.57 10.10
CA ARG A 234 1.39 -5.95 11.40
C ARG A 234 0.56 -4.69 11.63
N TYR A 235 0.34 -3.91 10.57
CA TYR A 235 -0.33 -2.61 10.63
C TYR A 235 -1.78 -2.65 10.15
N ALA A 236 -2.19 -3.76 9.57
CA ALA A 236 -3.55 -4.01 9.11
C ALA A 236 -4.37 -4.71 10.20
N THR A 237 -5.67 -4.46 10.19
CA THR A 237 -6.59 -5.24 11.03
C THR A 237 -6.77 -6.66 10.47
N GLU A 238 -7.03 -7.65 11.33
CA GLU A 238 -7.20 -9.06 10.95
C GLU A 238 -8.25 -9.29 9.85
N ASP A 239 -9.22 -8.39 9.73
CA ASP A 239 -10.31 -8.47 8.74
C ASP A 239 -9.96 -7.82 7.39
N SER A 240 -8.78 -7.21 7.23
CA SER A 240 -8.46 -6.47 6.00
C SER A 240 -8.37 -7.35 4.76
N GLY A 241 -7.87 -8.59 4.89
CA GLY A 241 -7.70 -9.54 3.79
C GLY A 241 -6.88 -9.02 2.57
N PHE A 242 -6.49 -7.73 2.62
CA PHE A 242 -5.84 -7.02 1.51
C PHE A 242 -4.43 -7.55 1.22
N THR A 243 -3.72 -7.91 2.27
CA THR A 243 -2.34 -8.42 2.18
C THR A 243 -2.29 -9.94 2.04
N ALA A 244 -3.42 -10.61 2.30
CA ALA A 244 -3.48 -12.05 2.27
C ALA A 244 -3.07 -12.59 0.89
N GLN A 245 -2.07 -13.47 0.89
CA GLN A 245 -1.58 -14.18 -0.29
C GLN A 245 -0.58 -13.42 -1.18
N MET A 246 -0.07 -12.24 -0.78
CA MET A 246 0.97 -11.56 -1.59
C MET A 246 2.19 -12.45 -1.78
N GLY A 247 2.74 -13.02 -0.72
CA GLY A 247 3.87 -13.95 -0.77
C GLY A 247 3.55 -15.31 -1.38
N GLN A 248 2.26 -15.66 -1.50
CA GLN A 248 1.83 -16.87 -2.22
C GLN A 248 1.74 -16.62 -3.74
N ASN A 249 1.46 -15.39 -4.15
CA ASN A 249 1.32 -15.01 -5.56
C ASN A 249 2.65 -14.62 -6.18
N PHE A 250 3.48 -13.90 -5.45
CA PHE A 250 4.74 -13.34 -5.94
C PHE A 250 5.90 -13.70 -5.03
N THR A 251 7.10 -13.83 -5.61
CA THR A 251 8.33 -14.03 -4.84
C THR A 251 9.09 -12.73 -4.69
N PHE A 252 9.56 -12.16 -5.79
CA PHE A 252 10.36 -10.94 -5.83
C PHE A 252 9.88 -9.99 -6.92
N SER A 253 10.01 -8.68 -6.64
CA SER A 253 10.06 -7.65 -7.69
C SER A 253 11.43 -7.01 -7.71
N GLY A 254 11.95 -6.77 -8.91
CA GLY A 254 13.11 -5.94 -9.15
C GLY A 254 12.69 -4.72 -9.98
N LEU A 255 12.88 -3.50 -9.45
CA LEU A 255 12.36 -2.28 -10.03
C LEU A 255 13.42 -1.19 -10.09
N ASN A 256 13.59 -0.55 -11.24
CA ASN A 256 14.38 0.67 -11.41
C ASN A 256 13.54 1.88 -11.00
N PHE A 257 14.07 2.72 -10.13
CA PHE A 257 13.39 3.93 -9.68
C PHE A 257 13.86 5.16 -10.46
N SER A 258 12.91 6.02 -10.82
CA SER A 258 13.18 7.33 -11.41
C SER A 258 12.08 8.33 -11.05
N ILE A 259 12.35 9.61 -11.29
CA ILE A 259 11.37 10.70 -11.19
C ILE A 259 11.39 11.43 -12.53
N ASP A 260 10.24 11.52 -13.18
CA ASP A 260 10.17 12.18 -14.47
C ASP A 260 10.06 13.72 -14.36
N LYS A 261 10.08 14.41 -15.51
CA LYS A 261 9.98 15.87 -15.60
C LYS A 261 8.66 16.45 -15.09
N ASP A 262 7.61 15.64 -14.99
CA ASP A 262 6.28 16.01 -14.47
C ASP A 262 6.17 15.67 -12.98
N ASN A 263 7.28 15.36 -12.31
CA ASN A 263 7.37 14.94 -10.91
C ASN A 263 6.60 13.64 -10.58
N VAL A 264 6.39 12.78 -11.57
CA VAL A 264 5.84 11.45 -11.36
C VAL A 264 6.96 10.50 -10.94
N LEU A 265 6.79 9.87 -9.78
CA LEU A 265 7.69 8.81 -9.33
C LEU A 265 7.36 7.54 -10.12
N GLN A 266 8.38 6.90 -10.65
CA GLN A 266 8.25 5.69 -11.48
C GLN A 266 9.11 4.57 -10.92
N ALA A 267 8.58 3.36 -10.95
CA ALA A 267 9.31 2.14 -10.61
C ALA A 267 8.98 1.08 -11.69
N GLU A 268 9.96 0.71 -12.49
CA GLU A 268 9.80 -0.14 -13.68
C GLU A 268 10.74 -1.34 -13.60
N GLY A 269 10.25 -2.52 -13.96
CA GLY A 269 11.07 -3.74 -13.96
C GLY A 269 10.26 -5.01 -14.08
N SER A 270 10.59 -6.02 -13.30
CA SER A 270 9.95 -7.34 -13.38
C SER A 270 9.49 -7.83 -12.02
N THR A 271 8.40 -8.61 -12.01
CA THR A 271 7.86 -9.29 -10.83
C THR A 271 7.73 -10.77 -11.11
N LEU A 272 8.35 -11.60 -10.27
CA LEU A 272 8.34 -13.06 -10.39
C LEU A 272 7.10 -13.64 -9.69
N ILE A 273 6.41 -14.54 -10.40
CA ILE A 273 5.31 -15.31 -9.85
C ILE A 273 5.87 -16.45 -8.99
N ALA A 274 5.27 -16.69 -7.83
CA ALA A 274 5.64 -17.81 -6.98
C ALA A 274 5.36 -19.15 -7.72
N GLN A 275 6.33 -20.04 -7.72
CA GLN A 275 6.16 -21.36 -8.35
C GLN A 275 5.03 -22.13 -7.66
N ASN A 276 4.11 -22.68 -8.46
CA ASN A 276 2.90 -23.36 -7.97
C ASN A 276 1.99 -22.44 -7.12
N SER A 277 1.99 -21.15 -7.42
CA SER A 277 1.05 -20.22 -6.81
C SER A 277 -0.35 -20.58 -7.29
N LYS A 278 -1.13 -21.25 -6.54
CA LYS A 278 -2.55 -21.58 -6.84
C LYS A 278 -3.39 -20.30 -6.89
N SER A 279 -3.10 -19.39 -7.82
CA SER A 279 -3.57 -18.01 -7.74
C SER A 279 -4.23 -17.51 -9.01
N TYR A 280 -5.07 -16.52 -8.84
CA TYR A 280 -5.63 -15.72 -9.93
C TYR A 280 -4.55 -15.12 -10.82
N ILE A 281 -3.43 -14.73 -10.24
CA ILE A 281 -2.32 -14.06 -10.92
C ILE A 281 -1.67 -15.00 -11.92
N GLU A 282 -1.45 -16.29 -11.57
CA GLU A 282 -0.94 -17.30 -12.49
C GLU A 282 -1.93 -17.59 -13.63
N ALA A 283 -3.23 -17.67 -13.32
CA ALA A 283 -4.25 -17.85 -14.33
C ALA A 283 -4.32 -16.67 -15.30
N LEU A 284 -4.24 -15.43 -14.81
CA LEU A 284 -4.20 -14.22 -15.63
C LEU A 284 -2.95 -14.17 -16.50
N HIS A 285 -1.78 -14.49 -15.95
CA HIS A 285 -0.52 -14.55 -16.68
C HIS A 285 -0.64 -15.43 -17.93
N ASN A 286 -1.34 -16.55 -17.83
CA ASN A 286 -1.51 -17.54 -18.91
C ASN A 286 -2.72 -17.30 -19.82
N SER A 287 -3.50 -16.22 -19.58
CA SER A 287 -4.78 -15.98 -20.27
C SER A 287 -4.76 -14.89 -21.32
N GLY A 288 -3.60 -14.31 -21.60
CA GLY A 288 -3.47 -13.15 -22.49
C GLY A 288 -3.98 -11.87 -21.85
N SER A 289 -4.29 -10.88 -22.68
CA SER A 289 -4.80 -9.59 -22.20
C SER A 289 -5.70 -8.94 -23.25
N SER A 290 -6.58 -8.05 -22.81
CA SER A 290 -7.41 -7.23 -23.68
C SER A 290 -7.42 -5.78 -23.24
N GLU A 291 -8.07 -4.93 -24.01
CA GLU A 291 -8.24 -3.51 -23.69
C GLU A 291 -9.12 -3.34 -22.46
N ARG A 292 -8.67 -2.54 -21.49
CA ARG A 292 -9.42 -2.15 -20.29
C ARG A 292 -10.29 -0.94 -20.60
N THR A 293 -11.57 -1.05 -20.39
CA THR A 293 -12.54 0.00 -20.74
C THR A 293 -13.56 0.31 -19.64
N ALA A 294 -13.62 -0.52 -18.61
CA ALA A 294 -14.65 -0.39 -17.59
C ALA A 294 -14.55 0.90 -16.74
N TYR A 295 -13.42 1.61 -16.74
CA TYR A 295 -13.30 2.92 -16.09
C TYR A 295 -14.27 3.97 -16.67
N THR A 296 -14.73 3.80 -17.92
CA THR A 296 -15.67 4.72 -18.58
C THR A 296 -17.06 4.76 -17.95
N ILE A 297 -17.38 3.83 -17.06
CA ILE A 297 -18.63 3.82 -16.30
C ILE A 297 -18.44 4.10 -14.81
N ALA A 298 -17.20 4.20 -14.34
CA ALA A 298 -16.89 4.42 -12.94
C ALA A 298 -16.99 5.91 -12.59
N PRO A 299 -17.56 6.28 -11.43
CA PRO A 299 -17.63 7.68 -10.99
C PRO A 299 -16.26 8.33 -10.95
N ILE A 300 -16.16 9.63 -11.21
CA ILE A 300 -14.92 10.41 -11.15
C ILE A 300 -14.22 10.29 -9.79
N ARG A 301 -14.99 10.15 -8.71
CA ARG A 301 -14.50 9.94 -7.34
C ARG A 301 -14.35 8.45 -7.02
N THR A 302 -13.79 7.70 -7.97
CA THR A 302 -13.38 6.30 -7.73
C THR A 302 -12.04 6.30 -7.01
N GLY A 303 -12.03 5.68 -5.82
CA GLY A 303 -10.84 5.53 -4.99
C GLY A 303 -9.97 4.36 -5.40
N LEU A 304 -10.58 3.25 -5.83
CA LEU A 304 -9.90 2.09 -6.38
C LEU A 304 -10.58 1.63 -7.66
N TYR A 305 -9.79 1.46 -8.70
CA TYR A 305 -10.17 0.73 -9.91
C TYR A 305 -9.15 -0.38 -10.14
N LEU A 306 -9.61 -1.62 -10.07
CA LEU A 306 -8.83 -2.82 -10.37
C LEU A 306 -9.42 -3.46 -11.61
N SER A 307 -8.63 -3.66 -12.65
CA SER A 307 -9.02 -4.33 -13.90
C SER A 307 -8.19 -5.59 -14.11
N TYR A 308 -8.88 -6.69 -14.33
CA TYR A 308 -8.33 -7.94 -14.80
C TYR A 308 -8.82 -8.17 -16.23
N THR A 309 -7.89 -8.30 -17.18
CA THR A 309 -8.21 -8.57 -18.56
C THR A 309 -7.60 -9.90 -19.03
N PHE A 310 -8.22 -10.50 -20.04
CA PHE A 310 -7.80 -11.77 -20.63
C PHE A 310 -8.32 -11.86 -22.07
N ASP A 311 -7.79 -12.77 -22.89
CA ASP A 311 -8.24 -12.94 -24.29
C ASP A 311 -9.70 -13.36 -24.37
N ASN A 312 -10.10 -14.32 -23.54
CA ASN A 312 -11.49 -14.75 -23.39
C ASN A 312 -11.72 -15.47 -22.05
N LEU A 313 -12.98 -15.46 -21.59
CA LEU A 313 -13.37 -16.03 -20.30
C LEU A 313 -13.12 -17.55 -20.22
N GLU A 314 -13.27 -18.30 -21.33
CA GLU A 314 -13.09 -19.76 -21.35
C GLU A 314 -11.64 -20.12 -21.03
N LEU A 315 -10.68 -19.49 -21.71
CA LEU A 315 -9.24 -19.66 -21.46
C LEU A 315 -8.88 -19.29 -20.02
N PHE A 316 -9.40 -18.16 -19.52
CA PHE A 316 -9.14 -17.74 -18.14
C PHE A 316 -9.64 -18.78 -17.12
N ILE A 317 -10.87 -19.32 -17.30
CA ILE A 317 -11.41 -20.34 -16.40
C ILE A 317 -10.65 -21.66 -16.51
N GLU A 318 -10.20 -22.06 -17.72
CA GLU A 318 -9.35 -23.23 -17.89
C GLU A 318 -8.03 -23.07 -17.13
N ASN A 319 -7.37 -21.91 -17.26
CA ASN A 319 -6.13 -21.61 -16.56
C ASN A 319 -6.35 -21.49 -15.03
N LEU A 320 -7.47 -20.92 -14.61
CA LEU A 320 -7.82 -20.87 -13.18
C LEU A 320 -8.02 -22.26 -12.59
N LYS A 321 -8.65 -23.18 -13.31
CA LYS A 321 -8.77 -24.58 -12.92
C LYS A 321 -7.41 -25.27 -12.89
N ALA A 322 -6.57 -25.03 -13.89
CA ALA A 322 -5.23 -25.62 -13.96
C ALA A 322 -4.35 -25.14 -12.81
N SER A 323 -4.37 -23.85 -12.46
CA SER A 323 -3.62 -23.29 -11.33
C SER A 323 -4.09 -23.83 -9.97
N SER A 324 -5.35 -24.23 -9.82
CA SER A 324 -5.92 -24.80 -8.60
C SER A 324 -5.69 -26.32 -8.44
N VAL A 325 -5.14 -26.99 -9.43
CA VAL A 325 -4.99 -28.46 -9.50
C VAL A 325 -4.09 -29.10 -8.42
N VAL A 326 -3.34 -28.32 -7.62
CA VAL A 326 -2.55 -28.90 -6.53
C VAL A 326 -3.42 -29.30 -5.32
N ASP A 327 -4.65 -28.84 -5.20
CA ASP A 327 -5.63 -29.33 -4.23
C ASP A 327 -6.88 -29.87 -4.91
N GLU A 328 -6.86 -31.16 -5.28
CA GLU A 328 -8.01 -31.86 -5.89
C GLU A 328 -9.33 -31.65 -5.13
N LYS A 329 -9.27 -31.38 -3.81
CA LYS A 329 -10.47 -31.12 -3.00
C LYS A 329 -11.07 -29.73 -3.27
N GLU A 330 -10.27 -28.71 -3.54
CA GLU A 330 -10.79 -27.37 -3.87
C GLU A 330 -11.38 -27.32 -5.29
N VAL A 331 -10.70 -27.94 -6.26
CA VAL A 331 -11.23 -28.06 -7.64
C VAL A 331 -12.53 -28.86 -7.69
N ASN A 332 -12.53 -30.04 -7.07
CA ASN A 332 -13.73 -30.87 -6.98
C ASN A 332 -14.87 -30.13 -6.25
N SER A 333 -14.54 -29.37 -5.19
CA SER A 333 -15.52 -28.54 -4.47
C SER A 333 -16.07 -27.42 -5.37
N TYR A 334 -15.22 -26.78 -6.18
CA TYR A 334 -15.64 -25.73 -7.12
C TYR A 334 -16.57 -26.27 -8.19
N GLU A 335 -16.16 -27.33 -8.90
CA GLU A 335 -16.98 -27.97 -9.94
C GLU A 335 -18.28 -28.55 -9.37
N GLU A 336 -18.23 -29.23 -8.22
CA GLU A 336 -19.43 -29.72 -7.53
C GLU A 336 -20.39 -28.61 -7.15
N ASN A 337 -19.90 -27.44 -6.71
CA ASN A 337 -20.77 -26.34 -6.33
C ASN A 337 -21.46 -25.70 -7.55
N ILE A 338 -20.73 -25.52 -8.66
CA ILE A 338 -21.31 -25.06 -9.93
C ILE A 338 -22.34 -26.07 -10.44
N GLU A 339 -22.00 -27.35 -10.44
CA GLU A 339 -22.90 -28.41 -10.89
C GLU A 339 -24.15 -28.53 -10.02
N LYS A 340 -23.99 -28.46 -8.68
CA LYS A 340 -25.11 -28.45 -7.73
C LYS A 340 -26.05 -27.26 -7.97
N LEU A 341 -25.48 -26.08 -8.19
CA LEU A 341 -26.24 -24.88 -8.45
C LEU A 341 -26.92 -24.93 -9.82
N SER A 342 -26.23 -25.39 -10.85
CA SER A 342 -26.77 -25.57 -12.20
C SER A 342 -27.91 -26.60 -12.21
N LYS A 343 -27.75 -27.73 -11.52
CA LYS A 343 -28.81 -28.74 -11.33
C LYS A 343 -30.01 -28.20 -10.55
N PHE A 344 -29.72 -27.44 -9.46
CA PHE A 344 -30.82 -26.81 -8.69
C PHE A 344 -31.64 -25.84 -9.52
N LEU A 345 -30.98 -25.02 -10.33
CA LEU A 345 -31.62 -24.00 -11.17
C LEU A 345 -32.19 -24.58 -12.48
N ASP A 346 -31.84 -25.81 -12.85
CA ASP A 346 -32.11 -26.37 -14.16
C ASP A 346 -31.62 -25.44 -15.29
N PHE A 347 -30.35 -24.97 -15.14
CA PHE A 347 -29.77 -23.93 -15.97
C PHE A 347 -28.23 -24.08 -15.95
N ASP A 348 -27.61 -24.19 -17.11
CA ASP A 348 -26.15 -24.26 -17.23
C ASP A 348 -25.55 -22.87 -17.01
N LEU A 349 -25.06 -22.66 -15.79
CA LEU A 349 -24.51 -21.37 -15.35
C LEU A 349 -23.20 -21.03 -16.06
N MET A 350 -22.33 -22.02 -16.26
CA MET A 350 -21.04 -21.80 -16.88
C MET A 350 -21.22 -21.47 -18.37
N GLN A 351 -22.00 -22.24 -19.08
CA GLN A 351 -22.28 -21.96 -20.48
C GLN A 351 -22.93 -20.58 -20.64
N SER A 352 -23.89 -20.22 -19.78
CA SER A 352 -24.52 -18.91 -19.82
C SER A 352 -23.51 -17.77 -19.62
N LEU A 353 -22.61 -17.87 -18.66
CA LEU A 353 -21.58 -16.85 -18.46
C LEU A 353 -20.66 -16.71 -19.68
N MET A 354 -20.21 -17.81 -20.24
CA MET A 354 -19.37 -17.83 -21.44
C MET A 354 -20.02 -17.18 -22.65
N GLU A 355 -21.37 -17.22 -22.75
CA GLU A 355 -22.08 -16.61 -23.86
C GLU A 355 -22.04 -15.07 -23.86
N TRP A 356 -22.03 -14.43 -22.69
CA TRP A 356 -22.14 -12.97 -22.62
C TRP A 356 -20.98 -12.24 -21.95
N VAL A 357 -20.23 -12.86 -21.05
CA VAL A 357 -19.05 -12.21 -20.42
C VAL A 357 -17.92 -12.12 -21.44
N ASP A 358 -17.34 -10.93 -21.57
CA ASP A 358 -16.21 -10.65 -22.45
C ASP A 358 -14.89 -10.81 -21.68
N SER A 359 -13.98 -9.96 -21.91
CA SER A 359 -12.56 -10.06 -21.62
C SER A 359 -12.08 -9.14 -20.48
N GLU A 360 -12.99 -8.51 -19.71
CA GLU A 360 -12.63 -7.67 -18.57
C GLU A 360 -13.53 -7.94 -17.36
N VAL A 361 -12.88 -8.12 -16.20
CA VAL A 361 -13.50 -8.17 -14.87
C VAL A 361 -12.91 -7.04 -14.04
N SER A 362 -13.76 -6.16 -13.49
CA SER A 362 -13.31 -4.96 -12.80
C SER A 362 -13.91 -4.85 -11.40
N ILE A 363 -13.14 -4.32 -10.46
CA ILE A 363 -13.60 -3.96 -9.11
C ILE A 363 -13.42 -2.46 -8.95
N PHE A 364 -14.47 -1.81 -8.44
CA PHE A 364 -14.47 -0.39 -8.14
C PHE A 364 -14.77 -0.16 -6.67
N GLN A 365 -14.06 0.78 -6.05
CA GLN A 365 -14.44 1.36 -4.77
C GLN A 365 -14.54 2.88 -4.96
N PHE A 366 -15.68 3.44 -4.59
CA PHE A 366 -15.95 4.87 -4.74
C PHE A 366 -16.87 5.38 -3.62
N GLU A 367 -16.88 6.69 -3.43
CA GLU A 367 -17.77 7.32 -2.47
C GLU A 367 -19.23 7.25 -2.94
N SER A 368 -20.13 6.90 -2.02
CA SER A 368 -21.57 6.88 -2.28
C SER A 368 -22.11 8.28 -2.53
N ALA A 369 -22.89 8.45 -3.60
CA ALA A 369 -23.62 9.70 -3.82
C ALA A 369 -24.89 9.83 -2.95
N PHE A 370 -25.22 8.80 -2.15
CA PHE A 370 -26.47 8.72 -1.38
C PHE A 370 -26.23 8.55 0.11
N GLU A 371 -25.04 8.16 0.53
CA GLU A 371 -24.70 7.91 1.92
C GLU A 371 -23.34 8.54 2.21
N VAL A 372 -23.31 9.43 3.18
CA VAL A 372 -22.10 10.15 3.58
C VAL A 372 -21.08 9.20 4.22
N ASN A 373 -19.80 9.38 3.91
CA ASN A 373 -18.67 8.55 4.43
C ASN A 373 -18.80 7.05 4.09
N LYS A 374 -19.55 6.71 3.08
CA LYS A 374 -19.69 5.32 2.68
C LYS A 374 -18.94 5.07 1.39
N ILE A 375 -17.99 4.16 1.47
CA ILE A 375 -17.35 3.61 0.28
C ILE A 375 -18.17 2.43 -0.20
N GLU A 376 -18.57 2.50 -1.45
CA GLU A 376 -19.30 1.45 -2.15
C GLU A 376 -18.31 0.57 -2.92
N MET A 377 -18.58 -0.73 -2.95
CA MET A 377 -17.84 -1.68 -3.76
C MET A 377 -18.72 -2.24 -4.86
N VAL A 378 -18.23 -2.22 -6.10
CA VAL A 378 -18.92 -2.69 -7.28
C VAL A 378 -18.03 -3.62 -8.09
N LEU A 379 -18.60 -4.73 -8.57
CA LEU A 379 -17.98 -5.63 -9.53
C LEU A 379 -18.55 -5.34 -10.92
N GLY A 380 -17.68 -5.14 -11.91
CA GLY A 380 -18.04 -4.98 -13.32
C GLY A 380 -17.64 -6.22 -14.13
N LEU A 381 -18.52 -6.65 -15.00
CA LEU A 381 -18.23 -7.67 -16.01
C LEU A 381 -18.54 -7.07 -17.39
N ARG A 382 -17.52 -6.91 -18.22
CA ARG A 382 -17.69 -6.48 -19.60
C ARG A 382 -18.47 -7.52 -20.38
N VAL A 383 -19.32 -7.08 -21.33
CA VAL A 383 -20.20 -7.96 -22.09
C VAL A 383 -19.86 -7.96 -23.58
N LYS A 384 -19.91 -9.14 -24.20
CA LYS A 384 -19.76 -9.31 -25.65
C LYS A 384 -20.90 -8.64 -26.44
N ASP A 385 -22.13 -8.78 -25.93
CA ASP A 385 -23.33 -8.21 -26.50
C ASP A 385 -24.37 -7.93 -25.41
N LYS A 386 -24.86 -6.69 -25.36
CA LYS A 386 -25.84 -6.21 -24.35
C LYS A 386 -27.16 -6.98 -24.37
N LYS A 387 -27.61 -7.42 -25.56
CA LYS A 387 -28.87 -8.13 -25.70
C LYS A 387 -28.75 -9.56 -25.22
N ILE A 388 -27.62 -10.21 -25.52
CA ILE A 388 -27.33 -11.57 -25.05
C ILE A 388 -27.20 -11.54 -23.52
N ALA A 389 -26.43 -10.61 -22.96
CA ALA A 389 -26.29 -10.44 -21.51
C ALA A 389 -27.69 -10.27 -20.83
N ALA A 390 -28.50 -9.34 -21.34
CA ALA A 390 -29.86 -9.12 -20.80
C ALA A 390 -30.79 -10.36 -20.93
N GLN A 391 -30.65 -11.11 -22.01
CA GLN A 391 -31.42 -12.34 -22.20
C GLN A 391 -30.99 -13.44 -21.22
N GLU A 392 -29.69 -13.68 -21.05
CA GLU A 392 -29.17 -14.73 -20.20
C GLU A 392 -29.40 -14.40 -18.71
N LEU A 393 -29.19 -13.16 -18.30
CA LEU A 393 -29.52 -12.71 -16.95
C LEU A 393 -31.02 -12.82 -16.68
N GLY A 394 -31.86 -12.48 -17.66
CA GLY A 394 -33.31 -12.66 -17.57
C GLY A 394 -33.74 -14.13 -17.53
N ARG A 395 -33.01 -15.04 -18.23
CA ARG A 395 -33.27 -16.51 -18.12
C ARG A 395 -32.93 -16.99 -16.72
N PHE A 396 -31.79 -16.57 -16.21
CA PHE A 396 -31.29 -16.90 -14.88
C PHE A 396 -32.28 -16.43 -13.79
N GLU A 397 -32.73 -15.17 -13.82
CA GLU A 397 -33.77 -14.68 -12.91
C GLU A 397 -35.04 -15.52 -12.95
N ARG A 398 -35.52 -15.88 -14.15
CA ARG A 398 -36.74 -16.71 -14.29
C ARG A 398 -36.58 -18.07 -13.61
N GLN A 399 -35.40 -18.69 -13.71
CA GLN A 399 -35.14 -19.97 -13.04
C GLN A 399 -35.09 -19.83 -11.51
N ILE A 400 -34.43 -18.80 -11.00
CA ILE A 400 -34.45 -18.52 -9.56
C ILE A 400 -35.90 -18.32 -9.07
N ARG A 401 -36.69 -17.52 -9.79
CA ARG A 401 -38.07 -17.23 -9.44
C ARG A 401 -38.97 -18.50 -9.46
N ARG A 402 -38.67 -19.44 -10.33
CA ARG A 402 -39.38 -20.73 -10.39
C ARG A 402 -39.01 -21.68 -9.26
N LYS A 403 -37.78 -21.64 -8.80
CA LYS A 403 -37.21 -22.60 -7.82
C LYS A 403 -37.22 -22.06 -6.37
N THR A 404 -37.43 -20.76 -6.19
CA THR A 404 -37.39 -20.12 -4.86
C THR A 404 -38.63 -19.23 -4.65
N PRO A 405 -39.11 -19.04 -3.41
CA PRO A 405 -40.24 -18.16 -3.09
C PRO A 405 -39.82 -16.65 -3.07
N ILE A 406 -38.68 -16.29 -3.63
CA ILE A 406 -38.12 -14.95 -3.56
C ILE A 406 -38.92 -14.00 -4.46
N LYS A 407 -39.29 -12.84 -3.88
CA LYS A 407 -39.86 -11.73 -4.63
C LYS A 407 -38.71 -10.84 -5.11
N PHE A 408 -38.65 -10.62 -6.41
CA PHE A 408 -37.72 -9.72 -7.04
C PHE A 408 -38.29 -8.31 -7.03
N GLU A 409 -37.58 -7.36 -6.47
CA GLU A 409 -37.84 -5.94 -6.64
C GLU A 409 -37.01 -5.43 -7.81
N THR A 410 -37.64 -4.67 -8.70
CA THR A 410 -36.98 -3.91 -9.75
C THR A 410 -37.09 -2.44 -9.39
N ILE A 411 -35.93 -1.78 -9.31
CA ILE A 411 -35.84 -0.36 -9.08
C ILE A 411 -35.49 0.34 -10.38
N ASN A 412 -36.31 1.29 -10.82
CA ASN A 412 -36.02 2.10 -11.99
C ASN A 412 -35.37 3.39 -11.58
N TYR A 413 -34.17 3.67 -12.13
CA TYR A 413 -33.41 4.87 -11.86
C TYR A 413 -32.75 5.38 -13.16
N TYR A 414 -33.07 6.60 -13.59
CA TYR A 414 -32.62 7.19 -14.88
C TYR A 414 -32.78 6.24 -16.07
N ASN A 415 -33.92 5.59 -16.19
CA ASN A 415 -34.24 4.56 -17.20
C ASN A 415 -33.37 3.28 -17.19
N HIS A 416 -32.58 3.09 -16.12
CA HIS A 416 -31.90 1.83 -15.89
C HIS A 416 -32.67 1.00 -14.87
N GLU A 417 -32.79 -0.30 -15.15
CA GLU A 417 -33.41 -1.24 -14.23
C GLU A 417 -32.36 -1.85 -13.32
N ILE A 418 -32.45 -1.58 -12.00
CA ILE A 418 -31.66 -2.27 -10.99
C ILE A 418 -32.45 -3.47 -10.52
N ARG A 419 -31.87 -4.65 -10.63
CA ARG A 419 -32.51 -5.93 -10.31
C ARG A 419 -31.74 -6.66 -9.24
N TYR A 420 -32.44 -7.44 -8.42
CA TYR A 420 -31.86 -8.21 -7.34
C TYR A 420 -31.56 -9.64 -7.76
N LEU A 421 -30.29 -10.06 -7.67
CA LEU A 421 -29.86 -11.42 -7.95
C LEU A 421 -29.85 -12.24 -6.65
N ALA A 422 -30.95 -12.85 -6.29
CA ALA A 422 -31.18 -13.49 -5.01
C ALA A 422 -30.39 -14.82 -4.80
N LEU A 423 -29.12 -14.87 -5.16
CA LEU A 423 -28.25 -16.05 -4.98
C LEU A 423 -27.05 -15.69 -4.11
N LYS A 424 -27.09 -16.19 -2.87
CA LYS A 424 -25.98 -15.99 -1.92
C LYS A 424 -24.73 -16.73 -2.40
N GLY A 425 -23.61 -16.01 -2.45
CA GLY A 425 -22.31 -16.58 -2.76
C GLY A 425 -22.07 -16.93 -4.23
N PHE A 426 -22.91 -16.42 -5.14
CA PHE A 426 -22.80 -16.65 -6.58
C PHE A 426 -21.37 -16.35 -7.09
N PHE A 427 -20.85 -15.17 -6.84
CA PHE A 427 -19.52 -14.79 -7.32
C PHE A 427 -18.39 -15.58 -6.67
N LYS A 428 -18.52 -15.97 -5.40
CA LYS A 428 -17.55 -16.84 -4.74
C LYS A 428 -17.43 -18.19 -5.44
N VAL A 429 -18.54 -18.71 -5.98
CA VAL A 429 -18.57 -19.98 -6.73
C VAL A 429 -17.84 -19.87 -8.06
N PHE A 430 -17.92 -18.72 -8.76
CA PHE A 430 -17.30 -18.54 -10.09
C PHE A 430 -15.88 -17.98 -10.04
N PHE A 431 -15.67 -17.01 -9.16
CA PHE A 431 -14.43 -16.23 -9.11
C PHE A 431 -13.66 -16.41 -7.79
N GLY A 432 -14.09 -17.34 -6.91
CA GLY A 432 -13.39 -17.73 -5.69
C GLY A 432 -13.44 -16.68 -4.57
N LYS A 433 -12.48 -16.77 -3.63
CA LYS A 433 -12.48 -15.97 -2.38
C LYS A 433 -12.39 -14.45 -2.61
N LEU A 434 -11.76 -14.01 -3.68
CA LEU A 434 -11.61 -12.59 -3.99
C LEU A 434 -12.96 -11.87 -4.08
N PHE A 435 -14.02 -12.60 -4.51
CA PHE A 435 -15.36 -12.07 -4.71
C PHE A 435 -16.38 -12.50 -3.64
N GLN A 436 -15.90 -12.99 -2.50
CA GLN A 436 -16.77 -13.49 -1.42
C GLN A 436 -17.67 -12.41 -0.78
N ASN A 437 -17.28 -11.14 -0.89
CA ASN A 437 -18.00 -10.01 -0.31
C ASN A 437 -19.30 -9.68 -1.07
N PHE A 438 -19.47 -10.19 -2.31
CA PHE A 438 -20.71 -10.04 -3.08
C PHE A 438 -21.69 -11.16 -2.77
N GLU A 439 -22.33 -11.11 -1.59
CA GLU A 439 -23.19 -12.19 -1.12
C GLU A 439 -24.56 -12.24 -1.77
N LYS A 440 -25.21 -11.09 -1.94
CA LYS A 440 -26.59 -10.95 -2.44
C LYS A 440 -26.71 -9.77 -3.39
N PRO A 441 -26.08 -9.82 -4.55
CA PRO A 441 -25.90 -8.64 -5.37
C PRO A 441 -27.20 -8.17 -6.04
N TYR A 442 -27.33 -6.85 -6.10
CA TYR A 442 -28.11 -6.16 -7.11
C TYR A 442 -27.28 -6.02 -8.37
N TYR A 443 -27.91 -5.91 -9.53
CA TYR A 443 -27.20 -5.67 -10.78
C TYR A 443 -27.94 -4.73 -11.71
N THR A 444 -27.20 -4.11 -12.60
CA THR A 444 -27.71 -3.31 -13.72
C THR A 444 -26.72 -3.37 -14.89
N LEU A 445 -27.16 -2.97 -16.07
CA LEU A 445 -26.31 -2.83 -17.25
C LEU A 445 -26.08 -1.34 -17.53
N ILE A 446 -24.83 -0.92 -17.57
CA ILE A 446 -24.41 0.43 -17.96
C ILE A 446 -23.46 0.27 -19.14
N ASN A 447 -23.75 0.87 -20.27
CA ASN A 447 -23.03 0.64 -21.52
C ASN A 447 -22.84 -0.86 -21.80
N ASP A 448 -21.61 -1.31 -21.94
CA ASP A 448 -21.20 -2.71 -22.20
C ASP A 448 -20.68 -3.42 -20.95
N VAL A 449 -21.04 -2.94 -19.76
CA VAL A 449 -20.65 -3.55 -18.49
C VAL A 449 -21.88 -3.87 -17.64
N VAL A 450 -22.02 -5.13 -17.23
CA VAL A 450 -22.95 -5.51 -16.17
C VAL A 450 -22.27 -5.27 -14.85
N VAL A 451 -22.86 -4.43 -14.02
CA VAL A 451 -22.32 -4.07 -12.69
C VAL A 451 -23.14 -4.69 -11.57
N PHE A 452 -22.44 -5.16 -10.52
CA PHE A 452 -23.02 -5.85 -9.37
C PHE A 452 -22.59 -5.19 -8.08
N ALA A 453 -23.52 -5.00 -7.14
CA ALA A 453 -23.24 -4.47 -5.81
C ALA A 453 -24.18 -5.06 -4.75
N ASP A 454 -23.77 -5.07 -3.50
CA ASP A 454 -24.58 -5.58 -2.40
C ASP A 454 -25.77 -4.67 -2.02
N ASN A 455 -25.74 -3.41 -2.50
CA ASN A 455 -26.84 -2.48 -2.28
C ASN A 455 -27.18 -1.67 -3.55
N PRO A 456 -28.43 -1.21 -3.71
CA PRO A 456 -28.84 -0.49 -4.90
C PRO A 456 -28.27 0.94 -5.00
N ASN A 457 -27.82 1.56 -3.89
CA ASN A 457 -27.30 2.92 -3.91
C ASN A 457 -25.95 2.99 -4.61
N ALA A 458 -25.12 1.95 -4.47
CA ALA A 458 -23.88 1.83 -5.24
C ALA A 458 -24.15 1.88 -6.75
N LEU A 459 -25.13 1.09 -7.22
CA LEU A 459 -25.51 1.08 -8.63
C LEU A 459 -26.15 2.39 -9.09
N LYS A 460 -26.95 3.03 -8.23
CA LYS A 460 -27.51 4.38 -8.51
C LYS A 460 -26.38 5.42 -8.63
N THR A 461 -25.33 5.33 -7.82
CA THR A 461 -24.16 6.22 -7.92
C THR A 461 -23.51 6.08 -9.29
N MET A 462 -23.26 4.86 -9.75
CA MET A 462 -22.68 4.62 -11.08
C MET A 462 -23.59 5.10 -12.22
N ILE A 463 -24.88 4.77 -12.15
CA ILE A 463 -25.87 5.23 -13.15
C ILE A 463 -25.90 6.77 -13.19
N LYS A 464 -25.93 7.43 -12.03
CA LYS A 464 -25.93 8.88 -11.95
C LYS A 464 -24.68 9.45 -12.59
N ALA A 465 -23.50 8.96 -12.24
CA ALA A 465 -22.25 9.42 -12.82
C ALA A 465 -22.21 9.25 -14.34
N HIS A 466 -22.69 8.10 -14.83
CA HIS A 466 -22.77 7.84 -16.27
C HIS A 466 -23.73 8.80 -17.00
N VAL A 467 -24.92 9.06 -16.45
CA VAL A 467 -25.92 9.94 -17.07
C VAL A 467 -25.51 11.42 -16.99
N GLU A 468 -24.84 11.82 -15.93
CA GLU A 468 -24.37 13.20 -15.71
C GLU A 468 -22.98 13.48 -16.31
N GLU A 469 -22.38 12.50 -17.03
CA GLU A 469 -21.06 12.60 -17.64
C GLU A 469 -19.97 12.97 -16.61
N THR A 470 -20.04 12.38 -15.42
CA THR A 470 -19.08 12.53 -14.31
C THR A 470 -18.36 11.22 -13.99
N THR A 471 -18.00 10.49 -15.03
CA THR A 471 -17.19 9.26 -14.94
C THR A 471 -15.70 9.54 -15.11
N MET A 472 -14.84 8.57 -14.79
CA MET A 472 -13.39 8.73 -14.79
C MET A 472 -12.84 9.20 -16.15
N ASP A 473 -13.42 8.80 -17.25
CA ASP A 473 -13.01 9.23 -18.59
C ASP A 473 -13.30 10.72 -18.87
N TYR A 474 -14.18 11.37 -18.11
CA TYR A 474 -14.38 12.83 -18.14
C TYR A 474 -13.40 13.57 -17.21
N SER A 475 -12.65 12.87 -16.38
CA SER A 475 -11.62 13.46 -15.53
C SER A 475 -10.36 13.77 -16.34
N GLN A 476 -9.99 15.04 -16.41
CA GLN A 476 -8.76 15.45 -17.06
C GLN A 476 -7.51 14.93 -16.32
N SER A 477 -7.57 14.91 -15.00
CA SER A 477 -6.49 14.42 -14.14
C SER A 477 -6.29 12.91 -14.33
N PHE A 478 -7.35 12.11 -14.25
CA PHE A 478 -7.28 10.69 -14.50
C PHE A 478 -6.81 10.37 -15.91
N THR A 479 -7.39 11.01 -16.95
CA THR A 479 -7.05 10.75 -18.35
C THR A 479 -5.56 10.99 -18.62
N LYS A 480 -5.02 12.13 -18.17
CA LYS A 480 -3.58 12.44 -18.30
C LYS A 480 -2.70 11.42 -17.57
N PHE A 481 -3.13 10.95 -16.41
CA PHE A 481 -2.39 9.94 -15.64
C PHE A 481 -2.49 8.55 -16.29
N ASN A 482 -3.69 8.18 -16.77
CA ASN A 482 -3.97 6.91 -17.41
C ASN A 482 -3.23 6.72 -18.75
N GLU A 483 -3.02 7.80 -19.53
CA GLU A 483 -2.24 7.80 -20.76
C GLU A 483 -0.77 7.38 -20.58
N ARG A 484 -0.29 7.30 -19.34
CA ARG A 484 1.06 6.84 -18.99
C ARG A 484 1.18 5.31 -18.89
N PHE A 485 0.08 4.58 -19.04
CA PHE A 485 -0.01 3.13 -18.93
C PHE A 485 -0.53 2.53 -20.21
N ASN A 486 -0.26 1.24 -20.41
CA ASN A 486 -0.80 0.50 -21.54
C ASN A 486 -2.30 0.25 -21.35
N ASP A 487 -3.06 0.38 -22.45
CA ASP A 487 -4.49 0.06 -22.43
C ASP A 487 -4.76 -1.46 -22.39
N GLN A 488 -3.82 -2.24 -22.89
CA GLN A 488 -3.95 -3.70 -22.99
C GLN A 488 -2.96 -4.38 -22.06
N VAL A 489 -3.40 -4.70 -20.85
CA VAL A 489 -2.61 -5.38 -19.80
C VAL A 489 -3.48 -6.34 -19.01
N PRO A 490 -2.96 -7.51 -18.60
CA PRO A 490 -3.74 -8.48 -17.82
C PRO A 490 -4.15 -7.98 -16.44
N VAL A 491 -3.36 -7.09 -15.82
CA VAL A 491 -3.68 -6.51 -14.50
C VAL A 491 -3.36 -5.02 -14.48
N PHE A 492 -4.33 -4.23 -14.13
CA PHE A 492 -4.16 -2.80 -13.86
C PHE A 492 -4.83 -2.41 -12.56
N THR A 493 -4.16 -1.59 -11.78
CA THR A 493 -4.70 -1.04 -10.53
C THR A 493 -4.49 0.47 -10.52
N TYR A 494 -5.55 1.22 -10.26
CA TYR A 494 -5.53 2.66 -10.01
C TYR A 494 -6.05 2.95 -8.61
N VAL A 495 -5.35 3.79 -7.89
CA VAL A 495 -5.70 4.27 -6.55
C VAL A 495 -5.77 5.77 -6.56
N ASN A 496 -6.87 6.32 -6.06
CA ASN A 496 -7.05 7.73 -5.74
C ASN A 496 -6.94 7.88 -4.21
N THR A 497 -5.78 8.29 -3.75
CA THR A 497 -5.45 8.35 -2.31
C THR A 497 -6.41 9.25 -1.53
N PRO A 498 -6.76 10.49 -1.99
CA PRO A 498 -7.74 11.32 -1.33
C PRO A 498 -9.10 10.64 -1.08
N VAL A 499 -9.61 9.94 -2.08
CA VAL A 499 -10.90 9.24 -1.97
C VAL A 499 -10.82 8.02 -1.04
N LEU A 500 -9.71 7.27 -1.10
CA LEU A 500 -9.54 6.08 -0.25
C LEU A 500 -9.06 6.38 1.17
N TYR A 501 -8.76 7.62 1.50
CA TYR A 501 -8.14 7.96 2.80
C TYR A 501 -8.96 7.46 3.99
N GLU A 502 -10.27 7.69 3.99
CA GLU A 502 -11.15 7.22 5.09
C GLU A 502 -11.20 5.69 5.14
N THR A 503 -11.13 5.02 4.00
CA THR A 503 -11.03 3.55 3.92
C THR A 503 -9.72 3.07 4.53
N LEU A 504 -8.61 3.71 4.21
CA LEU A 504 -7.30 3.40 4.80
C LEU A 504 -7.32 3.56 6.32
N LEU A 505 -7.94 4.63 6.82
CA LEU A 505 -8.14 4.83 8.26
C LEU A 505 -8.96 3.71 8.91
N SER A 506 -9.95 3.15 8.19
CA SER A 506 -10.80 2.09 8.71
C SER A 506 -10.09 0.73 8.82
N TYR A 507 -9.10 0.47 7.96
CA TYR A 507 -8.31 -0.77 7.97
C TYR A 507 -7.05 -0.69 8.83
N ALA A 508 -6.65 0.50 9.24
CA ALA A 508 -5.46 0.72 10.06
C ALA A 508 -5.72 0.43 11.54
N ASP A 509 -4.76 -0.15 12.23
CA ASP A 509 -4.77 -0.24 13.68
C ASP A 509 -4.69 1.16 14.32
N TYR A 510 -4.79 1.23 15.64
CA TYR A 510 -4.81 2.53 16.34
C TYR A 510 -3.54 3.36 16.09
N GLU A 511 -2.36 2.76 16.16
CA GLU A 511 -1.08 3.46 16.02
C GLU A 511 -0.88 3.97 14.58
N MET A 512 -1.15 3.12 13.60
CA MET A 512 -1.10 3.47 12.19
C MET A 512 -2.13 4.55 11.85
N ARG A 513 -3.36 4.46 12.37
CA ARG A 513 -4.40 5.47 12.17
C ARG A 513 -3.97 6.84 12.67
N GLN A 514 -3.38 6.93 13.88
CA GLN A 514 -2.85 8.18 14.40
C GLN A 514 -1.72 8.73 13.50
N SER A 515 -0.89 7.86 12.97
CA SER A 515 0.16 8.24 12.04
C SER A 515 -0.40 8.76 10.71
N LEU A 516 -1.39 8.08 10.14
CA LEU A 516 -2.06 8.51 8.90
C LEU A 516 -2.73 9.88 9.07
N ILE A 517 -3.44 10.09 10.19
CA ILE A 517 -4.08 11.39 10.49
C ILE A 517 -3.02 12.50 10.62
N LYS A 518 -1.95 12.24 11.35
CA LYS A 518 -0.88 13.23 11.56
C LYS A 518 -0.18 13.62 10.26
N ASN A 519 -0.05 12.67 9.34
CA ASN A 519 0.70 12.82 8.10
C ASN A 519 -0.22 12.96 6.87
N LYS A 520 -1.50 13.32 7.08
CA LYS A 520 -2.52 13.41 6.04
C LYS A 520 -2.05 14.21 4.83
N ASN A 521 -1.53 15.42 5.02
CA ASN A 521 -1.13 16.31 3.92
C ASN A 521 -0.03 15.70 3.06
N TYR A 522 0.95 15.03 3.68
CA TYR A 522 2.02 14.34 2.93
C TYR A 522 1.48 13.16 2.13
N LEU A 523 0.54 12.40 2.69
CA LEU A 523 -0.08 11.28 2.00
C LEU A 523 -0.93 11.77 0.81
N MET A 524 -1.74 12.81 1.04
CA MET A 524 -2.61 13.39 0.01
C MET A 524 -1.85 13.98 -1.17
N SER A 525 -0.62 14.49 -0.95
CA SER A 525 0.22 15.02 -2.03
C SER A 525 0.68 13.98 -3.05
N PHE A 526 0.38 12.70 -2.81
CA PHE A 526 0.53 11.60 -3.77
C PHE A 526 -0.84 11.04 -4.15
N PRO A 527 -1.65 11.81 -4.89
CA PRO A 527 -3.07 11.54 -5.05
C PRO A 527 -3.37 10.35 -5.95
N GLN A 528 -2.50 10.03 -6.90
CA GLN A 528 -2.75 8.94 -7.85
C GLN A 528 -1.59 7.93 -7.82
N ILE A 529 -1.96 6.66 -7.70
CA ILE A 529 -1.04 5.53 -7.81
C ILE A 529 -1.59 4.60 -8.88
N GLY A 530 -0.78 4.27 -9.86
CA GLY A 530 -1.10 3.29 -10.89
C GLY A 530 -0.08 2.15 -10.87
N VAL A 531 -0.55 0.94 -11.02
CA VAL A 531 0.28 -0.27 -11.16
C VAL A 531 -0.24 -1.08 -12.33
N GLU A 532 0.64 -1.43 -13.25
CA GLU A 532 0.33 -2.41 -14.29
C GLU A 532 1.29 -3.60 -14.23
N LEU A 533 0.74 -4.77 -14.55
CA LEU A 533 1.48 -5.99 -14.72
C LEU A 533 1.22 -6.49 -16.14
N ASN A 534 2.25 -6.58 -16.96
CA ASN A 534 2.16 -7.05 -18.33
C ASN A 534 2.86 -8.42 -18.46
N THR A 535 2.28 -9.36 -19.19
CA THR A 535 2.79 -10.72 -19.26
C THR A 535 4.18 -10.76 -19.90
N LYS A 536 5.11 -11.47 -19.26
CA LYS A 536 6.46 -11.76 -19.71
C LYS A 536 6.67 -13.27 -19.73
N GLU A 537 7.75 -13.78 -20.32
CA GLU A 537 8.03 -15.23 -20.36
C GLU A 537 8.11 -15.84 -18.94
N VAL A 538 8.73 -15.09 -18.02
CA VAL A 538 8.82 -15.46 -16.59
C VAL A 538 8.28 -14.33 -15.75
N GLY A 539 7.04 -14.47 -15.24
CA GLY A 539 6.38 -13.46 -14.42
C GLY A 539 5.84 -12.30 -15.23
N PHE A 540 5.91 -11.09 -14.67
CA PHE A 540 5.37 -9.88 -15.26
C PHE A 540 6.44 -8.81 -15.43
N GLU A 541 6.38 -8.08 -16.52
CA GLU A 541 6.88 -6.72 -16.56
C GLU A 541 5.97 -5.86 -15.71
N SER A 542 6.54 -5.13 -14.78
CA SER A 542 5.80 -4.38 -13.76
C SER A 542 6.16 -2.92 -13.81
N GLU A 543 5.14 -2.08 -13.81
CA GLU A 543 5.30 -0.64 -13.79
C GLU A 543 4.40 -0.03 -12.71
N MET A 544 4.98 0.81 -11.85
CA MET A 544 4.25 1.61 -10.86
C MET A 544 4.57 3.08 -11.08
N LYS A 545 3.54 3.90 -11.13
CA LYS A 545 3.66 5.36 -11.20
C LYS A 545 2.88 6.00 -10.07
N VAL A 546 3.46 7.04 -9.49
CA VAL A 546 2.85 7.80 -8.40
C VAL A 546 2.93 9.29 -8.76
N SER A 547 1.77 9.93 -8.91
CA SER A 547 1.73 11.37 -9.18
C SER A 547 2.04 12.17 -7.91
N TYR A 548 2.68 13.32 -8.07
CA TYR A 548 2.86 14.30 -7.01
C TYR A 548 2.13 15.59 -7.37
N ILE A 549 1.34 16.10 -6.44
CA ILE A 549 0.66 17.39 -6.52
C ILE A 549 0.77 18.04 -5.14
N PRO A 550 1.25 19.31 -5.03
CA PRO A 550 1.25 20.00 -3.75
C PRO A 550 -0.12 19.95 -3.08
N PHE A 551 -0.14 19.74 -1.78
CA PHE A 551 -1.41 19.56 -1.04
C PHE A 551 -2.36 20.76 -1.21
N GLU A 552 -1.80 21.96 -1.27
CA GLU A 552 -2.55 23.22 -1.45
C GLU A 552 -3.26 23.30 -2.80
N ASP A 553 -2.75 22.60 -3.81
CA ASP A 553 -3.30 22.63 -5.18
C ASP A 553 -4.35 21.54 -5.40
N LEU A 554 -4.47 20.57 -4.48
CA LEU A 554 -5.42 19.45 -4.61
C LEU A 554 -6.88 19.87 -4.58
N GLU A 555 -7.21 20.91 -3.78
CA GLU A 555 -8.60 21.39 -3.62
C GLU A 555 -9.16 22.00 -4.91
N GLU A 556 -8.31 22.39 -5.86
CA GLU A 556 -8.71 22.91 -7.17
C GLU A 556 -9.07 21.79 -8.16
N ILE A 557 -8.79 20.52 -7.83
CA ILE A 557 -9.00 19.38 -8.72
C ILE A 557 -10.18 18.56 -8.23
N GLN A 558 -11.27 18.53 -8.98
CA GLN A 558 -12.52 17.88 -8.62
C GLN A 558 -12.36 16.40 -8.21
N ASP A 559 -11.42 15.67 -8.83
CA ASP A 559 -11.17 14.25 -8.57
C ASP A 559 -10.62 14.00 -7.16
N PHE A 560 -9.93 15.02 -6.60
CA PHE A 560 -9.24 14.95 -5.32
C PHE A 560 -9.90 15.81 -4.26
N GLU A 561 -10.97 16.54 -4.62
CA GLU A 561 -11.74 17.32 -3.68
C GLU A 561 -12.16 16.41 -2.51
N THR A 562 -11.65 16.72 -1.34
CA THR A 562 -12.12 16.08 -0.12
C THR A 562 -13.45 16.72 0.23
N TYR A 563 -14.52 15.95 0.41
CA TYR A 563 -15.74 16.50 0.95
C TYR A 563 -15.41 17.17 2.28
N HIS A 564 -15.56 18.48 2.33
CA HIS A 564 -15.59 19.20 3.60
C HIS A 564 -16.92 18.80 4.26
N PHE A 565 -16.83 17.87 5.22
CA PHE A 565 -18.01 17.44 5.99
C PHE A 565 -18.76 18.59 6.67
N GLU A 566 -18.17 19.77 6.72
CA GLU A 566 -18.77 21.00 7.20
C GLU A 566 -19.96 21.46 6.35
N ASP A 567 -19.96 21.18 5.03
CA ASP A 567 -20.99 21.63 4.09
C ASP A 567 -22.17 20.65 3.93
N ILE A 568 -22.02 19.39 4.35
CA ILE A 568 -23.03 18.34 4.16
C ILE A 568 -23.84 18.10 5.44
N TYR A 569 -23.31 18.48 6.61
CA TYR A 569 -24.00 18.39 7.88
C TYR A 569 -24.65 19.73 8.26
N ASP A 570 -25.85 19.97 7.76
CA ASP A 570 -26.91 20.44 8.67
C ASP A 570 -27.08 19.33 9.71
N TRP A 571 -26.31 19.43 10.80
CA TRP A 571 -26.45 18.50 11.92
C TRP A 571 -27.91 18.52 12.35
N PRO A 572 -28.65 17.39 12.23
CA PRO A 572 -29.96 17.36 12.83
C PRO A 572 -29.80 17.74 14.28
N GLU A 573 -30.56 18.69 14.74
CA GLU A 573 -30.56 19.14 16.13
C GLU A 573 -31.05 18.04 17.10
N ASN A 574 -31.20 16.83 16.63
CA ASN A 574 -31.81 15.71 17.35
C ASN A 574 -30.78 14.97 18.22
N GLU A 575 -31.19 14.72 19.44
CA GLU A 575 -30.41 14.06 20.51
C GLU A 575 -29.91 12.64 20.13
N GLU A 576 -30.50 11.99 19.15
CA GLU A 576 -30.14 10.64 18.70
C GLU A 576 -28.75 10.57 18.05
N ASP A 577 -28.26 11.65 17.45
CA ASP A 577 -26.94 11.71 16.80
C ASP A 577 -25.76 11.79 17.78
N VAL A 578 -26.03 12.01 19.04
CA VAL A 578 -25.00 12.04 20.11
C VAL A 578 -24.37 10.65 20.32
N PHE A 579 -25.04 9.61 19.89
CA PHE A 579 -24.75 8.22 20.26
C PHE A 579 -24.24 7.34 19.12
N TYR A 580 -23.81 7.92 18.02
CA TYR A 580 -23.31 7.12 16.92
C TYR A 580 -21.97 6.46 17.32
N VAL A 581 -22.09 5.29 17.95
CA VAL A 581 -20.97 4.39 18.29
C VAL A 581 -20.56 3.55 17.08
N GLY A 582 -21.26 3.68 15.96
CA GLY A 582 -21.00 2.95 14.73
C GLY A 582 -19.66 3.24 14.07
N ASP A 583 -18.96 4.28 14.52
CA ASP A 583 -17.64 4.66 14.02
C ASP A 583 -16.48 4.07 14.85
N LEU A 584 -16.75 3.27 15.89
CA LEU A 584 -15.71 2.58 16.65
C LEU A 584 -15.21 1.37 15.87
N HIS A 585 -13.96 1.42 15.46
CA HIS A 585 -13.34 0.29 14.80
C HIS A 585 -13.12 -0.87 15.81
N PRO A 586 -13.31 -2.14 15.43
CA PRO A 586 -13.10 -3.29 16.33
C PRO A 586 -11.74 -3.30 17.02
N SER A 587 -10.67 -2.88 16.34
CA SER A 587 -9.31 -2.78 16.91
C SER A 587 -9.19 -1.76 18.05
N ASP A 588 -10.11 -0.78 18.13
CA ASP A 588 -10.07 0.28 19.15
C ASP A 588 -10.85 -0.11 20.41
N MET A 589 -11.58 -1.23 20.36
CA MET A 589 -12.40 -1.70 21.50
C MET A 589 -11.57 -2.11 22.71
N GLU A 590 -10.28 -2.41 22.53
CA GLU A 590 -9.34 -2.69 23.63
C GLU A 590 -8.73 -1.41 24.22
N ALA A 591 -8.82 -0.29 23.50
CA ALA A 591 -8.31 0.98 23.95
C ALA A 591 -9.07 1.49 25.18
N LYS A 592 -8.36 2.09 26.15
CA LYS A 592 -8.99 2.74 27.29
C LYS A 592 -9.57 4.12 26.97
N LYS A 593 -9.06 4.75 25.91
CA LYS A 593 -9.49 6.06 25.41
C LYS A 593 -9.51 6.01 23.91
N TYR A 594 -10.52 6.60 23.32
CA TYR A 594 -10.74 6.66 21.90
C TYR A 594 -10.96 8.12 21.47
N GLU A 595 -10.32 8.52 20.38
CA GLU A 595 -10.44 9.86 19.81
C GLU A 595 -10.82 9.73 18.33
N LEU A 596 -11.94 10.36 17.95
CA LEU A 596 -12.34 10.56 16.55
C LEU A 596 -11.93 11.97 16.12
N PHE A 597 -11.60 12.11 14.85
CA PHE A 597 -11.14 13.38 14.29
C PHE A 597 -12.05 13.81 13.13
N TYR A 598 -12.12 15.12 12.91
CA TYR A 598 -12.64 15.68 11.67
C TYR A 598 -11.61 15.53 10.55
N SER A 599 -12.05 15.72 9.29
CA SER A 599 -11.17 15.71 8.12
C SER A 599 -10.04 16.73 8.19
N ASN A 600 -10.23 17.88 8.89
CA ASN A 600 -9.19 18.88 9.12
C ASN A 600 -8.23 18.53 10.27
N GLY A 601 -8.26 17.31 10.80
CA GLY A 601 -7.41 16.85 11.90
C GLY A 601 -7.81 17.36 13.30
N ALA A 602 -8.88 18.18 13.43
CA ALA A 602 -9.39 18.59 14.73
C ALA A 602 -10.12 17.42 15.42
N ILE A 603 -10.02 17.33 16.73
CA ILE A 603 -10.68 16.28 17.48
C ILE A 603 -12.20 16.49 17.40
N ARG A 604 -12.92 15.47 16.95
CA ARG A 604 -14.39 15.44 16.89
C ARG A 604 -15.00 14.89 18.17
N ILE A 605 -14.48 13.76 18.65
CA ILE A 605 -14.98 13.08 19.85
C ILE A 605 -13.80 12.53 20.66
N LYS A 606 -13.90 12.63 22.00
CA LYS A 606 -13.08 11.89 22.96
C LYS A 606 -13.99 11.08 23.85
N VAL A 607 -13.73 9.78 23.96
CA VAL A 607 -14.47 8.88 24.83
C VAL A 607 -13.54 7.98 25.65
N GLU A 608 -14.03 7.55 26.80
CA GLU A 608 -13.38 6.49 27.58
C GLU A 608 -14.14 5.18 27.42
N LEU A 609 -13.39 4.10 27.24
CA LEU A 609 -13.91 2.75 27.05
C LEU A 609 -13.48 1.83 28.19
N LYS A 610 -14.32 0.84 28.48
CA LYS A 610 -13.99 -0.29 29.34
C LYS A 610 -14.62 -1.55 28.79
N ASN A 611 -13.77 -2.52 28.40
CA ASN A 611 -14.18 -3.75 27.74
C ASN A 611 -15.05 -3.51 26.49
N GLY A 612 -14.67 -2.56 25.65
CA GLY A 612 -15.38 -2.21 24.42
C GLY A 612 -16.69 -1.41 24.61
N GLU A 613 -17.08 -1.07 25.85
CA GLU A 613 -18.25 -0.27 26.12
C GLU A 613 -17.89 1.15 26.57
N LEU A 614 -18.67 2.15 26.15
CA LEU A 614 -18.53 3.52 26.62
C LEU A 614 -18.64 3.55 28.14
N ASN A 615 -17.58 3.99 28.83
CA ASN A 615 -17.54 3.99 30.29
C ASN A 615 -16.51 4.99 30.81
N GLY A 616 -16.94 6.18 31.13
CA GLY A 616 -16.10 7.30 31.57
C GLY A 616 -16.49 8.60 30.92
N ASP A 617 -15.53 9.48 30.71
CA ASP A 617 -15.77 10.81 30.18
C ASP A 617 -16.05 10.77 28.66
N TYR A 618 -17.01 11.58 28.23
CA TYR A 618 -17.36 11.82 26.84
C TYR A 618 -17.29 13.33 26.56
N VAL A 619 -16.57 13.70 25.50
CA VAL A 619 -16.54 15.09 25.03
C VAL A 619 -16.58 15.07 23.50
N SER A 620 -17.53 15.80 22.92
CA SER A 620 -17.49 16.11 21.48
C SER A 620 -17.16 17.59 21.26
N TYR A 621 -16.63 17.87 20.08
CA TYR A 621 -16.15 19.20 19.71
C TYR A 621 -16.77 19.62 18.39
N TYR A 622 -16.83 20.91 18.13
CA TYR A 622 -17.04 21.49 16.81
C TYR A 622 -15.75 21.41 15.99
N PRO A 623 -15.80 21.52 14.63
CA PRO A 623 -14.60 21.59 13.79
C PRO A 623 -13.60 22.68 14.19
N SER A 624 -14.09 23.75 14.81
CA SER A 624 -13.29 24.83 15.39
C SER A 624 -12.51 24.43 16.66
N GLY A 625 -12.61 23.18 17.13
CA GLY A 625 -12.00 22.70 18.37
C GLY A 625 -12.71 23.12 19.66
N LYS A 626 -13.82 23.85 19.57
CA LYS A 626 -14.63 24.23 20.76
C LYS A 626 -15.53 23.08 21.17
N LYS A 627 -15.77 22.92 22.47
CA LYS A 627 -16.66 21.88 22.99
C LYS A 627 -18.07 22.02 22.43
N LYS A 628 -18.67 20.89 22.02
CA LYS A 628 -20.05 20.78 21.58
C LYS A 628 -20.90 20.12 22.68
N ILE A 629 -20.45 18.99 23.22
CA ILE A 629 -21.15 18.23 24.25
C ILE A 629 -20.12 17.68 25.23
N GLU A 630 -20.45 17.66 26.52
CA GLU A 630 -19.67 16.95 27.53
C GLU A 630 -20.58 16.19 28.51
N GLY A 631 -20.18 15.02 28.93
CA GLY A 631 -20.89 14.16 29.86
C GLY A 631 -20.14 12.93 30.26
N LYS A 632 -20.82 11.96 30.87
CA LYS A 632 -20.24 10.70 31.28
C LYS A 632 -21.11 9.52 30.86
N PHE A 633 -20.45 8.43 30.47
CA PHE A 633 -21.08 7.14 30.25
C PHE A 633 -20.75 6.16 31.39
N ARG A 634 -21.64 5.24 31.63
CA ARG A 634 -21.42 4.06 32.45
C ARG A 634 -22.13 2.88 31.83
N LYS A 635 -21.34 1.86 31.46
CA LYS A 635 -21.85 0.67 30.77
C LYS A 635 -22.74 1.02 29.56
N GLY A 636 -22.22 1.82 28.66
CA GLY A 636 -22.89 2.26 27.43
C GLY A 636 -24.06 3.22 27.61
N LYS A 637 -24.42 3.61 28.84
CA LYS A 637 -25.55 4.53 29.13
C LYS A 637 -25.07 5.86 29.66
N GLN A 638 -25.75 6.95 29.26
CA GLN A 638 -25.50 8.27 29.83
C GLN A 638 -25.74 8.28 31.34
N GLN A 639 -24.89 9.02 32.06
CA GLN A 639 -25.02 9.19 33.51
C GLN A 639 -24.62 10.60 33.93
N GLY A 640 -25.33 11.13 34.91
CA GLY A 640 -25.00 12.42 35.55
C GLY A 640 -25.39 13.62 34.72
N LEU A 641 -24.62 14.70 34.84
CA LEU A 641 -24.93 15.98 34.21
C LEU A 641 -24.25 16.07 32.82
N TRP A 642 -25.05 16.28 31.80
CA TRP A 642 -24.64 16.56 30.44
C TRP A 642 -24.81 18.03 30.11
N ARG A 643 -23.87 18.61 29.37
CA ARG A 643 -23.86 20.01 28.95
C ARG A 643 -23.70 20.08 27.44
N TYR A 644 -24.53 20.93 26.84
CA TYR A 644 -24.54 21.19 25.39
C TYR A 644 -24.12 22.64 25.18
N TYR A 645 -23.24 22.88 24.21
CA TYR A 645 -22.64 24.18 23.96
C TYR A 645 -22.95 24.67 22.55
N SER A 646 -23.06 25.97 22.34
CA SER A 646 -23.06 26.58 21.00
C SER A 646 -21.65 26.64 20.42
N ALA A 647 -21.55 26.94 19.12
CA ALA A 647 -20.27 27.15 18.43
C ALA A 647 -19.44 28.30 19.03
N GLU A 648 -20.07 29.23 19.74
CA GLU A 648 -19.43 30.32 20.50
C GLU A 648 -19.02 29.91 21.92
N ASN A 649 -19.18 28.62 22.29
CA ASN A 649 -18.87 28.07 23.62
C ASN A 649 -19.78 28.54 24.74
N LYS A 650 -21.04 28.89 24.43
CA LYS A 650 -22.08 29.21 25.43
C LYS A 650 -22.86 27.94 25.74
N ILE A 651 -23.20 27.72 27.00
CA ILE A 651 -24.07 26.61 27.40
C ILE A 651 -25.48 26.84 26.86
N LEU A 652 -25.94 25.97 25.99
CA LEU A 652 -27.29 25.94 25.45
C LEU A 652 -28.24 25.19 26.38
N GLU A 653 -27.81 24.05 26.90
CA GLU A 653 -28.62 23.14 27.69
C GLU A 653 -27.81 22.41 28.76
N ARG A 654 -28.48 22.01 29.83
CA ARG A 654 -27.99 21.08 30.85
C ARG A 654 -29.02 20.01 31.09
N LYS A 655 -28.68 18.77 30.86
CA LYS A 655 -29.58 17.62 31.06
C LYS A 655 -28.96 16.66 32.08
N ARG A 656 -29.77 16.06 32.93
CA ARG A 656 -29.31 15.08 33.92
C ARG A 656 -29.96 13.73 33.63
N PHE A 657 -29.10 12.72 33.40
CA PHE A 657 -29.49 11.33 33.14
C PHE A 657 -29.22 10.44 34.34
#